data_69e70f6a21f0eace1f04fcc9d475b991
#
_entry.id   69e70f6a21f0eace1f04fcc9d475b991
#
_cell.length_a   1.000
_cell.length_b   1.000
_cell.length_c   1.000
_cell.angle_alpha   90.00
_cell.angle_beta   90.00
_cell.angle_gamma   90.00
#
_symmetry.space_group_name_H-M   'P 1'
#
loop_
_entity.id
_entity.type
_entity.pdbx_description
1 polymer ?
#
loop_
_entity_poly.entity_id
_entity_poly.type
_entity_poly.pdbx_seq_one_letter_code
_entity_poly.pdbx_strand_id
1 'polypeptide(L)'
;MKKLVLSFIIALMGISSTAFAQSKITGTIVEEANGKAIPFVNVGLFRQADSVFVSGAASDDKGRFELLAPNGDYRLQVSAIGFQTFEQLLTVKGNQDLGKLKLSEGAMKLSEVVIAEKRPLFAVEGEKTMYNVAEDPSIQTGTASDALQNAPGVEVDVEGNITLRGTSSVEVWINDKPSHMTAENLKTYIQTMPANSIDRVEVITNPSARYGSNADGIINIVTNAKIQKNEFFSFGVNASTQPYIGPWMSYVWSNEKLTVNAYINGGFSNWKGYNKVEQSLFTDEGILANHERDSSNYSSKNYNAGGYFSIDYEIDTANSLNLWFSCWPSWGGGTNYTATQREEFLPNPLNTAYIESSDAYNRNFFANGGLYYMHKFDNKGHNLSVSVNGMGWGGGNGGDVKRQFTAPIEYTHLFRQENSSSSMGAEAEIVYNRPYSENGEISVGYTVGYDPEKQYLKTDSLVGEDWVNDVYRSYKAKFTNLNNEAFITVQHKFGGLTVKPGIRFVSELVTGEYPYTFPGDTTNYDFRKPFFSVRPSLHLSYRTESMHNFKLSYTRRIAAPEAEQLSRFPLYHMDSYSTGNPDLERVYTNSLEAGWTKYWNSFGSVGLSAYYRGKSNEVNTIQLSEYHWLYDRIVQYSYPVNVGKSHTTGLEYNMMYRPSGFFNLRFYANLYDSYIYTEYNGQPYEFDKWSYSFRLNMWAKLWNKLEVTASGYYSSPTQTLFSERKGWYGINAGLRADFFDRKMSVYVNANDIFNWNSFGNSNNSPSVQSTSNYKFNSRSVAVGVTFRFGKMELEQRARQGEGESGGSPQGMGGM
;
A
#
# COMPACT_ATOMS: atom_id res chain seq x y z
N MET A 1 -13.15 -18.76 -25.14
CA MET A 1 -12.18 -17.98 -24.34
C MET A 1 -10.72 -18.21 -24.77
N LYS A 2 -10.18 -19.44 -24.88
CA LYS A 2 -8.77 -19.66 -25.31
C LYS A 2 -8.36 -19.00 -26.63
N LYS A 3 -9.23 -18.94 -27.63
CA LYS A 3 -8.94 -18.31 -28.93
C LYS A 3 -8.96 -16.77 -28.88
N LEU A 4 -9.76 -16.16 -27.99
CA LEU A 4 -9.83 -14.70 -27.81
C LEU A 4 -8.60 -14.16 -27.08
N VAL A 5 -8.09 -14.87 -26.08
CA VAL A 5 -6.88 -14.51 -25.32
C VAL A 5 -5.65 -14.60 -26.24
N LEU A 6 -5.57 -15.64 -27.08
CA LEU A 6 -4.46 -15.78 -28.01
C LEU A 6 -4.47 -14.73 -29.11
N SER A 7 -5.65 -14.33 -29.61
CA SER A 7 -5.80 -13.24 -30.57
C SER A 7 -5.46 -11.87 -29.98
N PHE A 8 -5.73 -11.65 -28.70
CA PHE A 8 -5.38 -10.41 -28.00
C PHE A 8 -3.87 -10.30 -27.76
N ILE A 9 -3.21 -11.42 -27.43
CA ILE A 9 -1.75 -11.49 -27.28
C ILE A 9 -1.04 -11.26 -28.62
N ILE A 10 -1.56 -11.79 -29.71
CA ILE A 10 -1.01 -11.60 -31.08
C ILE A 10 -1.23 -10.14 -31.52
N ALA A 11 -2.37 -9.53 -31.20
CA ALA A 11 -2.64 -8.12 -31.51
C ALA A 11 -1.72 -7.16 -30.72
N LEU A 12 -1.34 -7.50 -29.48
CA LEU A 12 -0.37 -6.73 -28.69
C LEU A 12 1.08 -6.84 -29.22
N MET A 13 1.44 -7.97 -29.83
CA MET A 13 2.78 -8.14 -30.45
C MET A 13 2.90 -7.44 -31.82
N GLY A 14 1.79 -7.01 -32.41
CA GLY A 14 1.76 -6.34 -33.72
C GLY A 14 1.91 -4.82 -33.68
N ILE A 15 2.06 -4.19 -32.51
CA ILE A 15 2.37 -2.76 -32.41
C ILE A 15 3.86 -2.59 -32.70
N SER A 16 4.18 -2.58 -33.97
CA SER A 16 5.53 -2.28 -34.50
C SER A 16 5.94 -0.90 -34.02
N SER A 17 7.09 -0.84 -33.37
CA SER A 17 7.81 0.36 -33.01
C SER A 17 7.99 1.24 -34.27
N THR A 18 7.27 2.32 -34.39
CA THR A 18 7.69 3.44 -35.24
C THR A 18 8.93 4.04 -34.57
N ALA A 19 10.09 3.57 -34.98
CA ALA A 19 11.35 4.21 -34.67
C ALA A 19 11.29 5.62 -35.28
N PHE A 20 11.18 6.65 -34.45
CA PHE A 20 11.43 8.02 -34.91
C PHE A 20 12.88 8.07 -35.32
N ALA A 21 13.13 8.28 -36.62
CA ALA A 21 14.47 8.45 -37.15
C ALA A 21 15.09 9.72 -36.53
N GLN A 22 16.08 9.51 -35.64
CA GLN A 22 16.87 10.62 -35.12
C GLN A 22 17.91 11.02 -36.16
N SER A 23 18.02 12.32 -36.43
CA SER A 23 19.01 12.90 -37.28
C SER A 23 20.30 13.18 -36.49
N LYS A 24 21.44 12.91 -37.13
CA LYS A 24 22.75 13.11 -36.59
C LYS A 24 23.27 14.50 -36.96
N ILE A 25 23.69 15.29 -35.97
CA ILE A 25 24.27 16.63 -36.10
C ILE A 25 25.72 16.55 -35.66
N THR A 26 26.64 16.91 -36.55
CA THR A 26 28.09 16.88 -36.24
C THR A 26 28.69 18.25 -36.52
N GLY A 27 29.85 18.49 -35.91
CA GLY A 27 30.66 19.70 -36.17
C GLY A 27 32.00 19.65 -35.43
N THR A 28 32.83 20.67 -35.65
CA THR A 28 34.12 20.80 -34.97
C THR A 28 34.23 22.22 -34.41
N ILE A 29 34.61 22.31 -33.14
CA ILE A 29 34.73 23.60 -32.44
C ILE A 29 36.18 24.04 -32.50
N VAL A 30 36.39 25.29 -32.95
CA VAL A 30 37.71 25.85 -33.10
C VAL A 30 37.75 27.26 -32.51
N GLU A 31 38.91 27.67 -32.05
CA GLU A 31 39.20 29.00 -31.60
C GLU A 31 39.23 29.96 -32.79
N GLU A 32 38.54 31.09 -32.70
CA GLU A 32 38.43 32.05 -33.80
C GLU A 32 39.79 32.70 -34.16
N ALA A 33 40.64 32.98 -33.15
CA ALA A 33 41.91 33.67 -33.32
C ALA A 33 42.96 32.89 -34.12
N ASN A 34 43.01 31.54 -33.97
CA ASN A 34 44.09 30.74 -34.51
C ASN A 34 43.62 29.46 -35.21
N GLY A 35 42.30 29.18 -35.19
CA GLY A 35 41.70 27.99 -35.83
C GLY A 35 42.02 26.66 -35.14
N LYS A 36 42.61 26.67 -33.93
CA LYS A 36 42.97 25.48 -33.18
C LYS A 36 41.73 24.84 -32.60
N ALA A 37 41.64 23.52 -32.58
CA ALA A 37 40.52 22.79 -32.00
C ALA A 37 40.45 22.99 -30.50
N ILE A 38 39.22 23.23 -29.99
CA ILE A 38 38.96 23.38 -28.55
C ILE A 38 38.34 22.07 -28.04
N PRO A 39 39.07 21.30 -27.20
CA PRO A 39 38.52 20.07 -26.62
C PRO A 39 37.55 20.33 -25.47
N PHE A 40 36.69 19.36 -25.20
CA PHE A 40 35.78 19.33 -24.03
C PHE A 40 34.83 20.51 -23.92
N VAL A 41 34.38 21.06 -25.05
CA VAL A 41 33.42 22.14 -25.14
C VAL A 41 32.01 21.58 -25.01
N ASN A 42 31.17 22.18 -24.18
CA ASN A 42 29.77 21.80 -24.03
C ASN A 42 28.94 22.31 -25.22
N VAL A 43 28.23 21.39 -25.88
CA VAL A 43 27.29 21.68 -26.98
C VAL A 43 25.92 21.22 -26.56
N GLY A 44 24.95 22.13 -26.48
CA GLY A 44 23.57 21.89 -26.15
C GLY A 44 22.63 22.25 -27.29
N LEU A 45 21.60 21.45 -27.52
CA LEU A 45 20.55 21.68 -28.48
C LEU A 45 19.24 21.91 -27.75
N PHE A 46 18.63 23.09 -27.96
CA PHE A 46 17.37 23.48 -27.33
C PHE A 46 16.29 23.66 -28.40
N ARG A 47 15.05 23.24 -28.13
CA ARG A 47 13.95 23.47 -29.05
C ARG A 47 13.65 24.97 -29.11
N GLN A 48 13.51 25.51 -30.35
CA GLN A 48 13.34 26.94 -30.52
C GLN A 48 12.01 27.47 -29.94
N ALA A 49 10.93 26.68 -29.99
CA ALA A 49 9.59 27.09 -29.57
C ALA A 49 9.44 27.34 -28.05
N ASP A 50 10.14 26.57 -27.21
CA ASP A 50 9.95 26.55 -25.76
C ASP A 50 11.26 26.52 -24.97
N SER A 51 12.40 26.63 -25.64
CA SER A 51 13.76 26.54 -25.07
C SER A 51 14.04 25.26 -24.27
N VAL A 52 13.27 24.19 -24.52
CA VAL A 52 13.50 22.90 -23.86
C VAL A 52 14.77 22.26 -24.39
N PHE A 53 15.62 21.77 -23.48
CA PHE A 53 16.83 21.02 -23.83
C PHE A 53 16.48 19.68 -24.48
N VAL A 54 17.04 19.38 -25.63
CA VAL A 54 16.75 18.19 -26.44
C VAL A 54 17.90 17.20 -26.45
N SER A 55 19.13 17.69 -26.65
CA SER A 55 20.32 16.84 -26.74
C SER A 55 21.57 17.64 -26.39
N GLY A 56 22.62 16.98 -25.89
CA GLY A 56 23.89 17.62 -25.58
C GLY A 56 25.05 16.64 -25.62
N ALA A 57 26.24 17.17 -25.96
CA ALA A 57 27.50 16.43 -25.94
C ALA A 57 28.66 17.35 -25.57
N ALA A 58 29.74 16.75 -25.09
CA ALA A 58 31.03 17.42 -25.02
C ALA A 58 31.87 17.11 -26.27
N SER A 59 32.63 18.07 -26.78
CA SER A 59 33.54 17.83 -27.88
C SER A 59 34.73 16.92 -27.47
N ASP A 60 35.21 16.11 -28.41
CA ASP A 60 36.37 15.24 -28.19
C ASP A 60 37.71 16.05 -28.11
N ASP A 61 38.82 15.33 -27.99
CA ASP A 61 40.18 15.90 -27.95
C ASP A 61 40.58 16.66 -29.23
N LYS A 62 39.83 16.48 -30.33
CA LYS A 62 39.98 17.18 -31.62
C LYS A 62 38.89 18.23 -31.85
N GLY A 63 38.11 18.56 -30.81
CA GLY A 63 37.06 19.54 -30.88
C GLY A 63 35.77 19.08 -31.61
N ARG A 64 35.63 17.79 -31.94
CA ARG A 64 34.48 17.24 -32.68
C ARG A 64 33.35 16.88 -31.72
N PHE A 65 32.15 17.15 -32.13
CA PHE A 65 30.95 16.75 -31.39
C PHE A 65 29.91 16.04 -32.28
N GLU A 66 29.02 15.28 -31.63
CA GLU A 66 27.93 14.57 -32.26
C GLU A 66 26.70 14.67 -31.37
N LEU A 67 25.55 15.10 -31.93
CA LEU A 67 24.26 15.18 -31.30
C LEU A 67 23.24 14.37 -32.10
N LEU A 68 22.24 13.82 -31.41
CA LEU A 68 21.09 13.15 -32.02
C LEU A 68 19.83 13.92 -31.66
N ALA A 69 19.03 14.28 -32.67
CA ALA A 69 17.74 14.95 -32.46
C ALA A 69 16.71 14.56 -33.54
N PRO A 70 15.40 14.57 -33.22
CA PRO A 70 14.33 14.51 -34.22
C PRO A 70 14.40 15.70 -35.20
N ASN A 71 13.77 15.60 -36.36
CA ASN A 71 13.63 16.74 -37.24
C ASN A 71 12.82 17.84 -36.55
N GLY A 72 13.25 19.12 -36.72
CA GLY A 72 12.63 20.27 -36.06
C GLY A 72 13.53 21.50 -36.04
N ASP A 73 13.03 22.59 -35.43
CA ASP A 73 13.73 23.86 -35.29
C ASP A 73 14.36 23.96 -33.87
N TYR A 74 15.64 24.27 -33.84
CA TYR A 74 16.46 24.25 -32.63
C TYR A 74 17.34 25.49 -32.50
N ARG A 75 17.78 25.74 -31.28
CA ARG A 75 18.86 26.66 -30.96
C ARG A 75 20.03 25.84 -30.44
N LEU A 76 21.12 25.84 -31.19
CA LEU A 76 22.40 25.27 -30.78
C LEU A 76 23.13 26.27 -29.91
N GLN A 77 23.59 25.85 -28.74
CA GLN A 77 24.38 26.63 -27.83
C GLN A 77 25.71 25.92 -27.54
N VAL A 78 26.80 26.63 -27.71
CA VAL A 78 28.16 26.12 -27.50
C VAL A 78 28.84 26.98 -26.44
N SER A 79 29.35 26.36 -25.38
CA SER A 79 29.98 27.07 -24.26
C SER A 79 31.28 26.39 -23.78
N ALA A 80 32.31 27.19 -23.54
CA ALA A 80 33.58 26.73 -22.99
C ALA A 80 34.15 27.78 -22.02
N ILE A 81 34.90 27.35 -21.03
CA ILE A 81 35.58 28.25 -20.07
C ILE A 81 36.61 29.08 -20.82
N GLY A 82 36.54 30.41 -20.65
CA GLY A 82 37.42 31.34 -21.32
C GLY A 82 36.96 31.82 -22.70
N PHE A 83 35.78 31.35 -23.16
CA PHE A 83 35.20 31.73 -24.45
C PHE A 83 33.80 32.33 -24.29
N GLN A 84 33.42 33.19 -25.22
CA GLN A 84 32.03 33.68 -25.31
C GLN A 84 31.12 32.57 -25.76
N THR A 85 29.91 32.48 -25.15
CA THR A 85 28.89 31.53 -25.54
C THR A 85 28.44 31.78 -26.99
N PHE A 86 28.54 30.78 -27.84
CA PHE A 86 28.09 30.83 -29.23
C PHE A 86 26.68 30.25 -29.32
N GLU A 87 25.78 30.96 -30.02
CA GLU A 87 24.41 30.49 -30.27
C GLU A 87 24.08 30.55 -31.77
N GLN A 88 23.40 29.52 -32.25
CA GLN A 88 22.97 29.43 -33.64
C GLN A 88 21.60 28.77 -33.74
N LEU A 89 20.71 29.35 -34.54
CA LEU A 89 19.43 28.72 -34.89
C LEU A 89 19.68 27.67 -36.00
N LEU A 90 19.04 26.50 -35.81
CA LEU A 90 19.28 25.33 -36.66
C LEU A 90 17.96 24.63 -36.96
N THR A 91 17.65 24.43 -38.26
CA THR A 91 16.55 23.55 -38.69
C THR A 91 17.12 22.18 -39.09
N VAL A 92 16.77 21.15 -38.35
CA VAL A 92 17.20 19.77 -38.57
C VAL A 92 16.17 19.06 -39.47
N LYS A 93 16.61 18.63 -40.66
CA LYS A 93 15.79 17.88 -41.67
C LYS A 93 16.44 16.56 -42.10
N GLY A 94 17.33 16.02 -41.27
CA GLY A 94 18.17 14.85 -41.58
C GLY A 94 19.59 15.05 -40.99
N ASN A 95 20.49 14.09 -41.30
CA ASN A 95 21.88 14.19 -40.85
C ASN A 95 22.54 15.46 -41.44
N GLN A 96 23.22 16.19 -40.56
CA GLN A 96 23.76 17.51 -40.88
C GLN A 96 25.17 17.71 -40.26
N ASP A 97 26.12 18.16 -41.05
CA ASP A 97 27.42 18.59 -40.55
C ASP A 97 27.48 20.14 -40.56
N LEU A 98 27.68 20.72 -39.39
CA LEU A 98 27.76 22.16 -39.17
C LEU A 98 29.13 22.75 -39.49
N GLY A 99 30.12 21.89 -39.85
CA GLY A 99 31.47 22.32 -40.15
C GLY A 99 32.20 22.85 -38.90
N LYS A 100 33.02 23.92 -39.12
CA LYS A 100 33.78 24.53 -38.04
C LYS A 100 33.01 25.67 -37.37
N LEU A 101 32.69 25.48 -36.07
CA LEU A 101 32.10 26.51 -35.24
C LEU A 101 33.22 27.25 -34.51
N LYS A 102 33.29 28.59 -34.69
CA LYS A 102 34.34 29.44 -34.15
C LYS A 102 33.91 30.05 -32.83
N LEU A 103 34.71 29.90 -31.77
CA LEU A 103 34.53 30.58 -30.49
C LEU A 103 35.54 31.67 -30.30
N SER A 104 35.07 32.86 -29.91
CA SER A 104 35.92 34.01 -29.57
C SER A 104 36.28 33.96 -28.10
N GLU A 105 37.55 34.33 -27.76
CA GLU A 105 37.95 34.49 -26.37
C GLU A 105 37.13 35.62 -25.72
N GLY A 106 36.75 35.46 -24.47
CA GLY A 106 35.99 36.45 -23.71
C GLY A 106 36.05 36.21 -22.21
N ALA A 107 36.23 37.31 -21.45
CA ALA A 107 36.14 37.24 -20.00
C ALA A 107 34.70 36.97 -19.58
N MET A 108 34.40 35.73 -19.18
CA MET A 108 33.12 35.35 -18.65
C MET A 108 33.03 35.71 -17.15
N LYS A 109 31.99 36.46 -16.75
CA LYS A 109 31.56 36.46 -15.34
C LYS A 109 31.08 35.03 -15.05
N LEU A 110 31.84 34.33 -14.22
CA LEU A 110 31.48 32.98 -13.73
C LEU A 110 30.14 33.05 -12.97
N SER A 111 29.04 32.78 -13.66
CA SER A 111 27.94 32.15 -13.00
C SER A 111 28.36 30.66 -12.93
N GLU A 112 28.51 30.18 -11.74
CA GLU A 112 28.91 28.81 -11.42
C GLU A 112 27.99 27.81 -12.17
N VAL A 113 28.48 27.26 -13.28
CA VAL A 113 27.80 26.14 -13.94
C VAL A 113 28.17 24.91 -13.15
N VAL A 114 27.39 24.60 -12.14
CA VAL A 114 27.44 23.32 -11.46
C VAL A 114 27.01 22.27 -12.48
N ILE A 115 27.94 21.53 -13.03
CA ILE A 115 27.65 20.30 -13.79
C ILE A 115 27.21 19.28 -12.74
N ALA A 116 25.92 19.31 -12.39
CA ALA A 116 25.33 18.25 -11.64
C ALA A 116 25.20 17.04 -12.57
N GLU A 117 25.89 15.96 -12.27
CA GLU A 117 25.66 14.67 -12.92
C GLU A 117 24.16 14.35 -12.87
N LYS A 118 23.54 14.17 -14.03
CA LYS A 118 22.11 13.97 -14.12
C LYS A 118 21.78 12.61 -13.53
N ARG A 119 21.16 12.58 -12.35
CA ARG A 119 20.71 11.33 -11.72
C ARG A 119 19.79 10.57 -12.67
N PRO A 120 19.91 9.25 -12.75
CA PRO A 120 19.01 8.47 -13.58
C PRO A 120 17.57 8.61 -13.05
N LEU A 121 16.58 8.61 -13.95
CA LEU A 121 15.17 8.75 -13.59
C LEU A 121 14.73 7.66 -12.61
N PHE A 122 15.27 6.45 -12.76
CA PHE A 122 15.03 5.33 -11.84
C PHE A 122 16.36 4.77 -11.33
N ALA A 123 16.40 4.44 -10.06
CA ALA A 123 17.54 3.82 -9.41
C ALA A 123 17.08 2.74 -8.43
N VAL A 124 17.96 1.79 -8.11
CA VAL A 124 17.75 0.82 -7.03
C VAL A 124 18.93 0.90 -6.09
N GLU A 125 18.66 0.98 -4.81
CA GLU A 125 19.66 1.03 -3.77
C GLU A 125 19.21 0.17 -2.59
N GLY A 126 19.94 -0.95 -2.37
CA GLY A 126 19.56 -1.92 -1.38
C GLY A 126 18.13 -2.47 -1.61
N GLU A 127 17.25 -2.26 -0.66
CA GLU A 127 15.84 -2.67 -0.76
C GLU A 127 14.94 -1.61 -1.44
N LYS A 128 15.45 -0.39 -1.64
CA LYS A 128 14.72 0.76 -2.16
C LYS A 128 14.76 0.81 -3.68
N THR A 129 13.62 0.93 -4.32
CA THR A 129 13.49 1.34 -5.72
C THR A 129 13.15 2.82 -5.73
N MET A 130 14.01 3.64 -6.34
CA MET A 130 13.88 5.10 -6.35
C MET A 130 13.38 5.59 -7.69
N TYR A 131 12.43 6.49 -7.65
CA TYR A 131 12.01 7.32 -8.78
C TYR A 131 12.42 8.77 -8.50
N ASN A 132 13.38 9.30 -9.22
CA ASN A 132 13.92 10.65 -9.06
C ASN A 132 12.98 11.66 -9.73
N VAL A 133 11.99 12.14 -8.98
CA VAL A 133 10.95 13.06 -9.43
C VAL A 133 11.52 14.38 -9.92
N ALA A 134 12.55 14.90 -9.27
CA ALA A 134 13.24 16.12 -9.66
C ALA A 134 13.87 16.05 -11.06
N GLU A 135 14.19 14.84 -11.53
CA GLU A 135 14.77 14.60 -12.87
C GLU A 135 13.71 14.35 -13.95
N ASP A 136 12.41 14.39 -13.60
CA ASP A 136 11.32 14.18 -14.54
C ASP A 136 10.61 15.50 -14.90
N PRO A 137 10.93 16.11 -16.05
CA PRO A 137 10.31 17.37 -16.45
C PRO A 137 8.80 17.26 -16.72
N SER A 138 8.31 16.05 -17.04
CA SER A 138 6.93 15.85 -17.48
C SER A 138 5.90 16.00 -16.37
N ILE A 139 6.33 15.87 -15.10
CA ILE A 139 5.44 15.93 -13.93
C ILE A 139 5.66 17.15 -13.04
N GLN A 140 6.64 18.03 -13.36
CA GLN A 140 6.99 19.18 -12.52
C GLN A 140 5.82 20.12 -12.24
N THR A 141 4.85 20.16 -13.12
CA THR A 141 3.61 20.93 -12.95
C THR A 141 2.47 20.11 -12.34
N GLY A 142 2.72 18.83 -11.96
CA GLY A 142 1.76 17.91 -11.36
C GLY A 142 1.68 18.00 -9.84
N THR A 143 1.05 16.99 -9.27
CA THR A 143 0.93 16.78 -7.82
C THR A 143 1.78 15.57 -7.38
N ALA A 144 1.89 15.35 -6.06
CA ALA A 144 2.51 14.13 -5.54
C ALA A 144 1.76 12.86 -6.00
N SER A 145 0.46 12.95 -6.20
CA SER A 145 -0.33 11.87 -6.79
C SER A 145 0.18 11.51 -8.19
N ASP A 146 0.46 12.51 -9.03
CA ASP A 146 1.04 12.30 -10.36
C ASP A 146 2.46 11.70 -10.27
N ALA A 147 3.25 12.12 -9.28
CA ALA A 147 4.58 11.56 -9.02
C ALA A 147 4.50 10.09 -8.60
N LEU A 148 3.65 9.78 -7.63
CA LEU A 148 3.42 8.41 -7.16
C LEU A 148 2.91 7.50 -8.29
N GLN A 149 2.03 8.02 -9.14
CA GLN A 149 1.54 7.32 -10.32
C GLN A 149 2.67 6.91 -11.28
N ASN A 150 3.81 7.58 -11.24
CA ASN A 150 4.99 7.27 -12.05
C ASN A 150 6.05 6.43 -11.30
N ALA A 151 5.89 6.20 -10.01
CA ALA A 151 6.78 5.35 -9.24
C ALA A 151 6.56 3.86 -9.55
N PRO A 152 7.62 3.04 -9.71
CA PRO A 152 7.50 1.63 -10.06
C PRO A 152 6.70 0.83 -9.02
N GLY A 153 5.70 0.08 -9.48
CA GLY A 153 4.86 -0.77 -8.64
C GLY A 153 3.79 -0.04 -7.84
N VAL A 154 3.80 1.31 -7.82
CA VAL A 154 2.79 2.14 -7.15
C VAL A 154 1.66 2.44 -8.13
N GLU A 155 0.44 2.32 -7.68
CA GLU A 155 -0.76 2.68 -8.42
C GLU A 155 -1.55 3.68 -7.58
N VAL A 156 -1.98 4.76 -8.21
CA VAL A 156 -2.87 5.75 -7.60
C VAL A 156 -4.09 5.87 -8.49
N ASP A 157 -5.27 5.61 -7.96
CA ASP A 157 -6.50 5.78 -8.73
C ASP A 157 -6.90 7.26 -8.84
N VAL A 158 -7.95 7.55 -9.61
CA VAL A 158 -8.42 8.93 -9.81
C VAL A 158 -8.95 9.56 -8.52
N GLU A 159 -9.30 8.75 -7.54
CA GLU A 159 -9.72 9.20 -6.22
C GLU A 159 -8.52 9.47 -5.30
N GLY A 160 -7.32 8.98 -5.65
CA GLY A 160 -6.09 9.13 -4.89
C GLY A 160 -5.77 7.95 -3.97
N ASN A 161 -6.47 6.81 -4.09
CA ASN A 161 -6.14 5.63 -3.32
C ASN A 161 -4.84 5.01 -3.83
N ILE A 162 -3.93 4.68 -2.91
CA ILE A 162 -2.61 4.14 -3.24
C ILE A 162 -2.62 2.63 -3.05
N THR A 163 -2.08 1.92 -4.04
CA THR A 163 -1.75 0.50 -3.89
C THR A 163 -0.32 0.24 -4.38
N LEU A 164 0.31 -0.78 -3.82
CA LEU A 164 1.64 -1.24 -4.21
C LEU A 164 1.54 -2.70 -4.64
N ARG A 165 1.88 -2.99 -5.91
CA ARG A 165 1.72 -4.34 -6.49
C ARG A 165 0.32 -4.94 -6.24
N GLY A 166 -0.70 -4.08 -6.19
CA GLY A 166 -2.10 -4.48 -5.99
C GLY A 166 -2.53 -4.72 -4.55
N THR A 167 -1.66 -4.53 -3.55
CA THR A 167 -2.05 -4.50 -2.13
C THR A 167 -2.26 -3.07 -1.65
N SER A 168 -3.26 -2.85 -0.81
CA SER A 168 -3.50 -1.59 -0.11
C SER A 168 -2.84 -1.53 1.28
N SER A 169 -2.24 -2.64 1.73
CA SER A 169 -1.46 -2.69 2.98
C SER A 169 -0.09 -2.02 2.79
N VAL A 170 -0.10 -0.70 2.56
CA VAL A 170 1.07 0.11 2.26
C VAL A 170 1.19 1.21 3.30
N GLU A 171 2.39 1.35 3.86
CA GLU A 171 2.71 2.45 4.75
C GLU A 171 3.41 3.58 3.96
N VAL A 172 2.90 4.81 4.07
CA VAL A 172 3.52 5.96 3.41
C VAL A 172 4.30 6.80 4.41
N TRP A 173 5.55 7.06 4.05
CA TRP A 173 6.49 7.86 4.81
C TRP A 173 6.79 9.17 4.08
N ILE A 174 7.15 10.20 4.83
CA ILE A 174 7.56 11.50 4.31
C ILE A 174 8.89 11.87 4.96
N ASN A 175 9.93 12.04 4.15
CA ASN A 175 11.29 12.36 4.63
C ASN A 175 11.80 11.36 5.67
N ASP A 176 11.66 10.06 5.40
CA ASP A 176 12.05 8.95 6.28
C ASP A 176 11.30 8.88 7.62
N LYS A 177 10.14 9.54 7.73
CA LYS A 177 9.25 9.50 8.90
C LYS A 177 7.91 8.88 8.51
N PRO A 178 7.36 7.93 9.27
CA PRO A 178 6.00 7.44 9.06
C PRO A 178 5.01 8.60 9.01
N SER A 179 4.13 8.63 8.02
CA SER A 179 3.17 9.75 7.89
C SER A 179 2.06 9.70 8.93
N HIS A 180 1.77 8.50 9.45
CA HIS A 180 0.66 8.22 10.38
C HIS A 180 -0.70 8.75 9.91
N MET A 181 -0.80 9.10 8.64
CA MET A 181 -2.03 9.57 8.02
C MET A 181 -2.95 8.38 7.74
N THR A 182 -4.24 8.56 7.93
CA THR A 182 -5.22 7.60 7.40
C THR A 182 -5.20 7.64 5.88
N ALA A 183 -5.70 6.58 5.24
CA ALA A 183 -5.74 6.49 3.78
C ALA A 183 -6.41 7.72 3.14
N GLU A 184 -7.50 8.23 3.74
CA GLU A 184 -8.25 9.38 3.21
C GLU A 184 -7.48 10.70 3.35
N ASN A 185 -6.77 10.90 4.46
CA ASN A 185 -5.92 12.08 4.66
C ASN A 185 -4.73 12.09 3.72
N LEU A 186 -4.08 10.94 3.60
CA LEU A 186 -2.94 10.76 2.71
C LEU A 186 -3.33 11.06 1.27
N LYS A 187 -4.47 10.56 0.82
CA LYS A 187 -5.06 10.84 -0.49
C LYS A 187 -5.18 12.34 -0.75
N THR A 188 -5.77 13.07 0.17
CA THR A 188 -5.91 14.53 0.04
C THR A 188 -4.54 15.21 0.06
N TYR A 189 -3.65 14.81 0.96
CA TYR A 189 -2.31 15.38 1.06
C TYR A 189 -1.52 15.22 -0.24
N ILE A 190 -1.46 14.00 -0.81
CA ILE A 190 -0.72 13.77 -2.06
C ILE A 190 -1.35 14.44 -3.29
N GLN A 191 -2.68 14.64 -3.29
CA GLN A 191 -3.36 15.37 -4.37
C GLN A 191 -3.12 16.88 -4.31
N THR A 192 -2.73 17.41 -3.15
CA THR A 192 -2.46 18.84 -2.96
C THR A 192 -0.97 19.18 -2.99
N MET A 193 -0.10 18.27 -2.64
CA MET A 193 1.36 18.45 -2.64
C MET A 193 1.89 18.57 -4.09
N PRO A 194 2.61 19.64 -4.46
CA PRO A 194 3.17 19.78 -5.79
C PRO A 194 4.28 18.77 -6.08
N ALA A 195 4.29 18.18 -7.26
CA ALA A 195 5.34 17.23 -7.66
C ALA A 195 6.74 17.84 -7.67
N ASN A 196 6.88 19.13 -8.00
CA ASN A 196 8.17 19.83 -7.98
C ASN A 196 8.74 20.04 -6.57
N SER A 197 7.96 19.79 -5.51
CA SER A 197 8.46 19.76 -4.13
C SER A 197 9.10 18.41 -3.76
N ILE A 198 8.99 17.41 -4.64
CA ILE A 198 9.50 16.06 -4.39
C ILE A 198 10.85 15.89 -5.08
N ASP A 199 11.85 15.46 -4.33
CA ASP A 199 13.14 15.04 -4.88
C ASP A 199 13.03 13.65 -5.51
N ARG A 200 12.50 12.70 -4.76
CA ARG A 200 12.32 11.31 -5.19
C ARG A 200 11.23 10.60 -4.41
N VAL A 201 10.73 9.52 -4.99
CA VAL A 201 9.88 8.53 -4.32
C VAL A 201 10.67 7.24 -4.18
N GLU A 202 10.76 6.72 -2.96
CA GLU A 202 11.41 5.45 -2.65
C GLU A 202 10.35 4.39 -2.39
N VAL A 203 10.44 3.25 -3.06
CA VAL A 203 9.49 2.13 -2.94
C VAL A 203 10.21 0.91 -2.40
N ILE A 204 9.71 0.36 -1.30
CA ILE A 204 10.26 -0.83 -0.62
C ILE A 204 9.19 -1.92 -0.66
N THR A 205 9.37 -2.92 -1.50
CA THR A 205 8.38 -4.00 -1.71
C THR A 205 8.57 -5.20 -0.78
N ASN A 206 9.71 -5.30 -0.12
CA ASN A 206 10.02 -6.33 0.86
C ASN A 206 10.87 -5.70 1.97
N PRO A 207 10.22 -5.10 3.00
CA PRO A 207 10.91 -4.34 4.03
C PRO A 207 11.87 -5.20 4.85
N SER A 208 13.05 -4.64 5.16
CA SER A 208 14.07 -5.29 5.98
C SER A 208 13.69 -5.33 7.46
N ALA A 209 14.56 -5.92 8.29
CA ALA A 209 14.38 -6.00 9.74
C ALA A 209 14.26 -4.63 10.44
N ARG A 210 14.66 -3.52 9.79
CA ARG A 210 14.48 -2.15 10.28
C ARG A 210 13.00 -1.78 10.42
N TYR A 211 12.17 -2.26 9.52
CA TYR A 211 10.75 -1.93 9.48
C TYR A 211 9.94 -2.98 10.26
N GLY A 212 8.86 -2.55 10.90
CA GLY A 212 7.92 -3.45 11.57
C GLY A 212 7.27 -4.47 10.62
N SER A 213 6.51 -5.38 11.17
CA SER A 213 5.87 -6.48 10.41
C SER A 213 4.53 -6.10 9.77
N ASN A 214 4.03 -4.89 9.99
CA ASN A 214 2.62 -4.52 9.75
C ASN A 214 2.32 -4.04 8.32
N ALA A 215 3.35 -3.70 7.52
CA ALA A 215 3.15 -3.26 6.15
C ALA A 215 3.72 -4.27 5.15
N ASP A 216 2.96 -4.55 4.07
CA ASP A 216 3.45 -5.36 2.95
C ASP A 216 4.44 -4.59 2.07
N GLY A 217 4.45 -3.27 2.18
CA GLY A 217 5.39 -2.40 1.52
C GLY A 217 5.38 -0.98 2.05
N ILE A 218 6.42 -0.22 1.72
CA ILE A 218 6.61 1.17 2.15
C ILE A 218 6.84 2.06 0.94
N ILE A 219 6.22 3.24 0.94
CA ILE A 219 6.46 4.30 -0.02
C ILE A 219 6.95 5.52 0.74
N ASN A 220 8.19 5.95 0.52
CA ASN A 220 8.77 7.13 1.14
C ASN A 220 8.86 8.28 0.13
N ILE A 221 8.18 9.38 0.42
CA ILE A 221 8.21 10.61 -0.37
C ILE A 221 9.28 11.52 0.22
N VAL A 222 10.38 11.69 -0.51
CA VAL A 222 11.47 12.56 -0.10
C VAL A 222 11.34 13.91 -0.79
N THR A 223 11.22 14.98 -0.02
CA THR A 223 11.07 16.35 -0.55
C THR A 223 12.42 17.02 -0.81
N ASN A 224 12.50 17.85 -1.85
CA ASN A 224 13.72 18.53 -2.28
C ASN A 224 13.86 19.96 -1.72
N ALA A 225 12.83 20.48 -1.08
CA ALA A 225 12.80 21.88 -0.69
C ALA A 225 12.56 22.07 0.80
N LYS A 226 13.33 23.01 1.43
CA LYS A 226 12.80 23.72 2.58
C LYS A 226 11.70 24.65 2.09
N ILE A 227 10.51 24.43 2.58
CA ILE A 227 9.35 25.25 2.28
C ILE A 227 9.57 26.61 2.97
N GLN A 228 9.87 27.67 2.20
CA GLN A 228 10.19 28.99 2.77
C GLN A 228 8.95 29.70 3.32
N LYS A 229 7.87 29.70 2.58
CA LYS A 229 6.57 30.24 3.00
C LYS A 229 5.47 29.62 2.13
N ASN A 230 4.56 28.89 2.76
CA ASN A 230 3.41 28.37 2.05
C ASN A 230 2.16 28.58 2.87
N GLU A 231 1.14 29.00 2.20
CA GLU A 231 -0.21 28.97 2.72
C GLU A 231 -1.10 28.37 1.66
N PHE A 232 -1.62 27.21 1.94
CA PHE A 232 -2.41 26.44 1.00
C PHE A 232 -3.70 25.96 1.65
N PHE A 233 -4.81 26.31 1.04
CA PHE A 233 -6.13 25.88 1.47
C PHE A 233 -6.85 25.16 0.34
N SER A 234 -7.44 24.02 0.63
CA SER A 234 -8.28 23.31 -0.33
C SER A 234 -9.53 22.76 0.34
N PHE A 235 -10.62 22.70 -0.41
CA PHE A 235 -11.81 22.00 -0.01
C PHE A 235 -12.48 21.33 -1.22
N GLY A 236 -13.30 20.34 -0.94
CA GLY A 236 -14.00 19.62 -1.98
C GLY A 236 -15.19 18.83 -1.46
N VAL A 237 -15.93 18.29 -2.38
CA VAL A 237 -17.02 17.37 -2.11
C VAL A 237 -17.02 16.25 -3.16
N ASN A 238 -17.26 15.04 -2.66
CA ASN A 238 -17.43 13.84 -3.47
C ASN A 238 -18.83 13.31 -3.27
N ALA A 239 -19.47 12.87 -4.34
CA ALA A 239 -20.78 12.22 -4.29
C ALA A 239 -20.82 11.07 -5.28
N SER A 240 -21.62 10.04 -5.00
CA SER A 240 -21.74 8.90 -5.90
C SER A 240 -23.18 8.36 -6.00
N THR A 241 -23.44 7.62 -7.08
CA THR A 241 -24.71 6.91 -7.30
C THR A 241 -24.97 5.77 -6.31
N GLN A 242 -23.91 5.15 -5.76
CA GLN A 242 -24.01 4.49 -4.47
C GLN A 242 -24.13 5.61 -3.46
N PRO A 243 -25.26 5.73 -2.73
CA PRO A 243 -25.49 6.93 -1.94
C PRO A 243 -24.34 7.22 -0.98
N TYR A 244 -23.47 8.10 -1.38
CA TYR A 244 -22.34 8.62 -0.64
C TYR A 244 -22.21 10.11 -0.93
N ILE A 245 -21.95 10.89 0.11
CA ILE A 245 -21.52 12.28 0.01
C ILE A 245 -20.47 12.55 1.09
N GLY A 246 -19.34 13.17 0.70
CA GLY A 246 -18.22 13.43 1.59
C GLY A 246 -17.58 14.78 1.33
N PRO A 247 -17.94 15.83 2.09
CA PRO A 247 -17.20 17.09 2.11
C PRO A 247 -15.89 16.94 2.89
N TRP A 248 -14.87 17.68 2.46
CA TRP A 248 -13.58 17.73 3.13
C TRP A 248 -12.90 19.09 2.96
N MET A 249 -12.01 19.45 3.88
CA MET A 249 -11.09 20.57 3.73
C MET A 249 -9.72 20.29 4.32
N SER A 250 -8.71 20.93 3.74
CA SER A 250 -7.30 20.83 4.12
C SER A 250 -6.65 22.20 4.15
N TYR A 251 -5.81 22.41 5.15
CA TYR A 251 -5.01 23.60 5.30
C TYR A 251 -3.56 23.23 5.59
N VAL A 252 -2.64 23.82 4.87
CA VAL A 252 -1.19 23.68 5.08
C VAL A 252 -0.60 25.08 5.20
N TRP A 253 0.09 25.32 6.30
CA TRP A 253 0.85 26.53 6.51
C TRP A 253 2.26 26.19 6.91
N SER A 254 3.25 26.88 6.33
CA SER A 254 4.66 26.65 6.67
C SER A 254 5.50 27.90 6.55
N ASN A 255 6.53 27.95 7.37
CA ASN A 255 7.64 28.85 7.26
C ASN A 255 8.98 28.09 7.36
N GLU A 256 10.10 28.77 7.46
CA GLU A 256 11.45 28.19 7.52
C GLU A 256 11.62 27.11 8.62
N LYS A 257 10.88 27.21 9.72
CA LYS A 257 11.03 26.33 10.89
C LYS A 257 9.80 25.52 11.23
N LEU A 258 8.63 25.96 10.82
CA LEU A 258 7.37 25.38 11.27
C LEU A 258 6.47 25.07 10.09
N THR A 259 5.98 23.82 10.04
CA THR A 259 4.91 23.40 9.14
C THR A 259 3.73 22.91 9.96
N VAL A 260 2.55 23.43 9.65
CA VAL A 260 1.28 23.01 10.25
C VAL A 260 0.39 22.44 9.15
N ASN A 261 -0.10 21.23 9.35
CA ASN A 261 -1.07 20.60 8.49
C ASN A 261 -2.35 20.34 9.29
N ALA A 262 -3.48 20.68 8.70
CA ALA A 262 -4.80 20.36 9.24
C ALA A 262 -5.69 19.81 8.13
N TYR A 263 -6.46 18.78 8.47
CA TYR A 263 -7.43 18.17 7.57
C TYR A 263 -8.67 17.78 8.35
N ILE A 264 -9.83 18.06 7.79
CA ILE A 264 -11.12 17.60 8.32
C ILE A 264 -12.00 17.08 7.18
N ASN A 265 -12.79 16.08 7.48
CA ASN A 265 -13.81 15.56 6.58
C ASN A 265 -15.05 15.11 7.33
N GLY A 266 -16.13 14.96 6.58
CA GLY A 266 -17.35 14.30 7.01
C GLY A 266 -17.91 13.47 5.87
N GLY A 267 -18.82 12.56 6.18
CA GLY A 267 -19.40 11.73 5.15
C GLY A 267 -20.71 11.08 5.60
N PHE A 268 -21.53 10.81 4.62
CA PHE A 268 -22.72 9.97 4.73
C PHE A 268 -22.66 8.90 3.66
N SER A 269 -22.98 7.66 4.02
CA SER A 269 -23.12 6.55 3.06
C SER A 269 -24.34 5.70 3.38
N ASN A 270 -24.93 5.12 2.34
CA ASN A 270 -26.04 4.17 2.46
C ASN A 270 -25.75 2.96 1.57
N TRP A 271 -25.44 1.85 2.21
CA TRP A 271 -25.09 0.59 1.57
C TRP A 271 -26.29 -0.35 1.57
N LYS A 272 -26.50 -1.03 0.44
CA LYS A 272 -27.48 -2.10 0.32
C LYS A 272 -26.84 -3.31 -0.32
N GLY A 273 -27.16 -4.48 0.19
CA GLY A 273 -26.63 -5.71 -0.33
C GLY A 273 -27.54 -6.89 -0.06
N TYR A 274 -27.14 -8.01 -0.64
CA TYR A 274 -27.85 -9.25 -0.60
C TYR A 274 -26.84 -10.39 -0.43
N ASN A 275 -27.18 -11.36 0.42
CA ASN A 275 -26.39 -12.54 0.66
C ASN A 275 -27.25 -13.79 0.60
N LYS A 276 -26.70 -14.86 0.03
CA LYS A 276 -27.24 -16.21 0.14
C LYS A 276 -26.21 -17.13 0.75
N VAL A 277 -26.61 -17.88 1.76
CA VAL A 277 -25.78 -18.91 2.40
C VAL A 277 -26.52 -20.22 2.34
N GLU A 278 -25.82 -21.26 1.94
CA GLU A 278 -26.27 -22.65 2.08
C GLU A 278 -25.23 -23.38 2.93
N GLN A 279 -25.68 -24.11 3.94
CA GLN A 279 -24.81 -24.82 4.87
C GLN A 279 -25.36 -26.22 5.14
N SER A 280 -24.47 -27.20 5.19
CA SER A 280 -24.76 -28.58 5.59
C SER A 280 -23.81 -28.99 6.71
N LEU A 281 -24.35 -29.57 7.76
CA LEU A 281 -23.59 -30.18 8.84
C LEU A 281 -23.67 -31.71 8.72
N PHE A 282 -22.53 -32.38 8.92
CA PHE A 282 -22.42 -33.83 8.85
C PHE A 282 -21.88 -34.38 10.18
N THR A 283 -22.31 -35.56 10.59
CA THR A 283 -21.69 -36.27 11.73
C THR A 283 -20.26 -36.71 11.36
N ASP A 284 -19.49 -37.18 12.34
CA ASP A 284 -18.15 -37.74 12.12
C ASP A 284 -18.15 -38.94 11.17
N GLU A 285 -19.29 -39.67 11.07
CA GLU A 285 -19.47 -40.76 10.11
C GLU A 285 -19.88 -40.28 8.71
N GLY A 286 -19.99 -38.96 8.50
CA GLY A 286 -20.35 -38.37 7.23
C GLY A 286 -21.85 -38.38 6.92
N ILE A 287 -22.72 -38.63 7.92
CA ILE A 287 -24.17 -38.58 7.77
C ILE A 287 -24.65 -37.16 7.86
N LEU A 288 -25.51 -36.72 6.92
CA LEU A 288 -26.11 -35.37 6.94
C LEU A 288 -26.97 -35.21 8.20
N ALA A 289 -26.59 -34.25 9.05
CA ALA A 289 -27.27 -33.92 10.29
C ALA A 289 -28.26 -32.78 10.13
N ASN A 290 -27.89 -31.70 9.43
CA ASN A 290 -28.83 -30.66 9.04
C ASN A 290 -28.43 -30.00 7.72
N HIS A 291 -29.41 -29.34 7.12
CA HIS A 291 -29.21 -28.49 5.95
C HIS A 291 -29.94 -27.16 6.13
N GLU A 292 -29.24 -26.04 5.95
CA GLU A 292 -29.77 -24.70 6.16
C GLU A 292 -29.60 -23.82 4.94
N ARG A 293 -30.57 -23.00 4.63
CA ARG A 293 -30.57 -22.02 3.56
C ARG A 293 -30.99 -20.67 4.11
N ASP A 294 -30.11 -19.70 3.96
CA ASP A 294 -30.34 -18.31 4.35
C ASP A 294 -30.39 -17.40 3.14
N SER A 295 -31.30 -16.46 3.17
CA SER A 295 -31.41 -15.38 2.20
C SER A 295 -31.54 -14.05 2.95
N SER A 296 -30.52 -13.22 2.88
CA SER A 296 -30.44 -11.99 3.64
C SER A 296 -30.43 -10.76 2.72
N ASN A 297 -31.18 -9.74 3.13
CA ASN A 297 -31.14 -8.39 2.57
C ASN A 297 -30.74 -7.42 3.66
N TYR A 298 -29.71 -6.63 3.42
CA TYR A 298 -29.25 -5.63 4.39
C TYR A 298 -29.19 -4.23 3.82
N SER A 299 -29.43 -3.26 4.68
CA SER A 299 -29.27 -1.84 4.40
C SER A 299 -28.59 -1.18 5.58
N SER A 300 -27.54 -0.41 5.34
CA SER A 300 -26.78 0.28 6.39
C SER A 300 -26.54 1.74 6.03
N LYS A 301 -26.89 2.63 6.93
CA LYS A 301 -26.63 4.08 6.84
C LYS A 301 -25.50 4.40 7.81
N ASN A 302 -24.44 5.00 7.32
CA ASN A 302 -23.29 5.38 8.14
C ASN A 302 -22.97 6.85 7.95
N TYR A 303 -22.62 7.48 9.05
CA TYR A 303 -22.11 8.84 9.14
C TYR A 303 -20.67 8.76 9.68
N ASN A 304 -19.80 9.56 9.15
CA ASN A 304 -18.44 9.69 9.67
C ASN A 304 -18.05 11.18 9.72
N ALA A 305 -17.20 11.48 10.67
CA ALA A 305 -16.51 12.75 10.74
C ALA A 305 -15.05 12.43 11.13
N GLY A 306 -14.12 13.32 10.82
CA GLY A 306 -12.77 13.08 11.25
C GLY A 306 -11.83 14.20 10.91
N GLY A 307 -10.62 14.10 11.45
CA GLY A 307 -9.61 15.08 11.20
C GLY A 307 -8.23 14.58 11.58
N TYR A 308 -7.25 15.22 10.97
CA TYR A 308 -5.83 15.06 11.20
C TYR A 308 -5.19 16.45 11.40
N PHE A 309 -4.26 16.52 12.34
CA PHE A 309 -3.49 17.71 12.64
C PHE A 309 -2.03 17.31 12.85
N SER A 310 -1.07 18.03 12.27
CA SER A 310 0.35 17.86 12.58
C SER A 310 1.10 19.17 12.61
N ILE A 311 2.13 19.16 13.42
CA ILE A 311 3.13 20.23 13.54
C ILE A 311 4.50 19.61 13.32
N ASP A 312 5.22 20.06 12.30
CA ASP A 312 6.63 19.79 12.08
C ASP A 312 7.44 21.01 12.47
N TYR A 313 8.33 20.88 13.44
CA TYR A 313 9.14 21.98 13.95
C TYR A 313 10.64 21.67 13.84
N GLU A 314 11.33 22.42 12.99
CA GLU A 314 12.78 22.41 12.87
C GLU A 314 13.37 23.35 13.93
N ILE A 315 13.73 22.76 15.09
CA ILE A 315 14.30 23.54 16.23
C ILE A 315 15.58 24.25 15.76
N ASP A 316 16.45 23.47 15.09
CA ASP A 316 17.67 23.91 14.44
C ASP A 316 18.06 22.95 13.30
N THR A 317 19.25 23.07 12.73
CA THR A 317 19.74 22.22 11.63
C THR A 317 19.96 20.76 12.03
N ALA A 318 20.15 20.50 13.34
CA ALA A 318 20.41 19.17 13.90
C ALA A 318 19.16 18.54 14.52
N ASN A 319 18.19 19.34 14.98
CA ASN A 319 17.07 18.89 15.79
C ASN A 319 15.73 19.18 15.13
N SER A 320 14.89 18.18 14.96
CA SER A 320 13.52 18.31 14.48
C SER A 320 12.52 17.58 15.38
N LEU A 321 11.32 18.14 15.50
CA LEU A 321 10.22 17.62 16.29
C LEU A 321 8.97 17.56 15.41
N ASN A 322 8.27 16.43 15.40
CA ASN A 322 6.96 16.28 14.79
C ASN A 322 5.96 15.88 15.86
N LEU A 323 4.84 16.58 15.94
CA LEU A 323 3.67 16.25 16.76
C LEU A 323 2.49 16.02 15.81
N TRP A 324 1.74 14.96 16.00
CA TRP A 324 0.59 14.66 15.18
C TRP A 324 -0.55 14.07 16.02
N PHE A 325 -1.78 14.28 15.55
CA PHE A 325 -3.00 13.76 16.13
C PHE A 325 -4.05 13.52 15.07
N SER A 326 -4.81 12.44 15.18
CA SER A 326 -5.99 12.19 14.35
C SER A 326 -7.14 11.59 15.15
N CYS A 327 -8.37 11.84 14.69
CA CYS A 327 -9.58 11.38 15.35
C CYS A 327 -10.67 11.09 14.31
N TRP A 328 -11.32 9.91 14.39
CA TRP A 328 -12.24 9.38 13.38
C TRP A 328 -13.46 8.73 14.02
N PRO A 329 -14.44 9.51 14.51
CA PRO A 329 -15.72 8.97 14.92
C PRO A 329 -16.57 8.56 13.73
N SER A 330 -17.32 7.48 13.88
CA SER A 330 -18.36 7.06 12.94
C SER A 330 -19.55 6.50 13.69
N TRP A 331 -20.73 6.72 13.15
CA TRP A 331 -21.97 6.23 13.73
C TRP A 331 -22.99 5.94 12.63
N GLY A 332 -23.91 5.07 12.92
CA GLY A 332 -24.94 4.68 11.97
C GLY A 332 -25.87 3.63 12.48
N GLY A 333 -26.51 2.98 11.56
CA GLY A 333 -27.39 1.86 11.83
C GLY A 333 -27.86 1.21 10.55
N GLY A 334 -28.50 0.08 10.69
CA GLY A 334 -28.98 -0.66 9.54
C GLY A 334 -30.03 -1.69 9.91
N THR A 335 -30.74 -2.13 8.89
CA THR A 335 -31.70 -3.22 8.98
C THR A 335 -31.20 -4.42 8.22
N ASN A 336 -31.37 -5.59 8.79
CA ASN A 336 -31.13 -6.86 8.12
C ASN A 336 -32.40 -7.72 8.18
N TYR A 337 -32.75 -8.32 7.05
CA TYR A 337 -33.80 -9.30 6.93
C TYR A 337 -33.22 -10.60 6.43
N THR A 338 -33.32 -11.68 7.21
CA THR A 338 -32.86 -13.01 6.84
C THR A 338 -34.02 -13.99 6.89
N ALA A 339 -34.32 -14.64 5.79
CA ALA A 339 -35.21 -15.78 5.73
C ALA A 339 -34.39 -17.06 5.82
N THR A 340 -34.61 -17.85 6.83
CA THR A 340 -33.94 -19.12 7.10
C THR A 340 -34.90 -20.28 6.93
N GLN A 341 -34.42 -21.33 6.24
CA GLN A 341 -35.05 -22.64 6.16
C GLN A 341 -34.02 -23.68 6.58
N ARG A 342 -34.34 -24.44 7.61
CA ARG A 342 -33.48 -25.49 8.17
C ARG A 342 -34.21 -26.82 8.21
N GLU A 343 -33.56 -27.82 7.65
CA GLU A 343 -33.99 -29.23 7.68
C GLU A 343 -33.03 -29.98 8.61
N GLU A 344 -33.49 -30.36 9.78
CA GLU A 344 -32.73 -31.18 10.74
C GLU A 344 -33.11 -32.65 10.52
N PHE A 345 -32.10 -33.53 10.42
CA PHE A 345 -32.25 -34.96 10.24
C PHE A 345 -31.86 -35.75 11.50
N LEU A 346 -30.95 -35.19 12.28
CA LEU A 346 -30.40 -35.77 13.51
C LEU A 346 -30.27 -34.72 14.61
N PRO A 347 -30.40 -35.10 15.93
CA PRO A 347 -30.86 -36.44 16.40
C PRO A 347 -32.34 -36.64 16.19
N ASN A 348 -33.14 -35.55 16.11
CA ASN A 348 -34.60 -35.60 15.92
C ASN A 348 -34.95 -34.83 14.65
N PRO A 349 -35.59 -35.48 13.67
CA PRO A 349 -35.99 -34.78 12.44
C PRO A 349 -36.94 -33.63 12.71
N LEU A 350 -36.58 -32.43 12.22
CA LEU A 350 -37.36 -31.21 12.42
C LEU A 350 -37.15 -30.24 11.26
N ASN A 351 -38.22 -29.70 10.72
CA ASN A 351 -38.14 -28.61 9.75
C ASN A 351 -38.48 -27.30 10.44
N THR A 352 -37.51 -26.40 10.42
CA THR A 352 -37.64 -25.08 11.02
C THR A 352 -37.58 -24.01 9.93
N ALA A 353 -38.53 -23.07 9.97
CA ALA A 353 -38.47 -21.91 9.11
C ALA A 353 -38.76 -20.64 9.93
N TYR A 354 -37.99 -19.59 9.71
CA TYR A 354 -38.19 -18.31 10.38
C TYR A 354 -37.71 -17.13 9.53
N ILE A 355 -38.22 -15.96 9.86
CA ILE A 355 -37.74 -14.70 9.38
C ILE A 355 -37.10 -13.96 10.55
N GLU A 356 -35.82 -13.62 10.41
CA GLU A 356 -35.14 -12.77 11.35
C GLU A 356 -35.09 -11.35 10.80
N SER A 357 -35.48 -10.38 11.59
CA SER A 357 -35.33 -8.98 11.31
C SER A 357 -34.52 -8.33 12.43
N SER A 358 -33.47 -7.63 12.08
CA SER A 358 -32.69 -6.85 13.04
C SER A 358 -32.66 -5.38 12.66
N ASP A 359 -32.75 -4.55 13.70
CA ASP A 359 -32.54 -3.10 13.61
C ASP A 359 -31.34 -2.76 14.49
N ALA A 360 -30.21 -2.54 13.86
CA ALA A 360 -28.93 -2.42 14.54
C ALA A 360 -28.39 -0.99 14.44
N TYR A 361 -27.74 -0.55 15.50
CA TYR A 361 -26.92 0.65 15.50
C TYR A 361 -25.43 0.31 15.56
N ASN A 362 -24.58 1.21 15.08
CA ASN A 362 -23.14 1.15 15.27
C ASN A 362 -22.59 2.50 15.73
N ARG A 363 -21.56 2.50 16.55
CA ARG A 363 -20.81 3.67 16.97
C ARG A 363 -19.35 3.25 17.11
N ASN A 364 -18.48 3.91 16.38
CA ASN A 364 -17.05 3.63 16.44
C ASN A 364 -16.28 4.93 16.63
N PHE A 365 -15.19 4.84 17.32
CA PHE A 365 -14.27 5.92 17.58
C PHE A 365 -12.84 5.38 17.41
N PHE A 366 -12.04 6.10 16.66
CA PHE A 366 -10.62 5.84 16.52
C PHE A 366 -9.86 7.16 16.70
N ALA A 367 -8.83 7.17 17.54
CA ALA A 367 -7.93 8.28 17.69
C ALA A 367 -6.50 7.78 17.84
N ASN A 368 -5.57 8.47 17.24
CA ASN A 368 -4.16 8.22 17.42
C ASN A 368 -3.37 9.52 17.40
N GLY A 369 -2.22 9.52 18.04
CA GLY A 369 -1.35 10.67 18.08
C GLY A 369 0.03 10.29 18.57
N GLY A 370 1.01 11.14 18.29
CA GLY A 370 2.38 10.84 18.66
C GLY A 370 3.32 12.02 18.56
N LEU A 371 4.49 11.76 19.09
CA LEU A 371 5.63 12.65 19.08
C LEU A 371 6.79 11.92 18.41
N TYR A 372 7.44 12.55 17.46
CA TYR A 372 8.66 12.07 16.82
C TYR A 372 9.75 13.14 16.96
N TYR A 373 10.88 12.79 17.54
CA TYR A 373 12.06 13.63 17.65
C TYR A 373 13.22 13.00 16.88
N MET A 374 13.96 13.81 16.11
CA MET A 374 15.19 13.38 15.43
C MET A 374 16.32 14.35 15.75
N HIS A 375 17.45 13.77 16.16
CA HIS A 375 18.73 14.46 16.28
C HIS A 375 19.71 13.97 15.22
N LYS A 376 20.25 14.88 14.41
CA LYS A 376 21.29 14.63 13.41
C LYS A 376 22.63 15.02 14.00
N PHE A 377 23.53 14.05 14.15
CA PHE A 377 24.90 14.32 14.62
C PHE A 377 25.77 14.93 13.52
N ASP A 378 25.44 14.64 12.25
CA ASP A 378 26.10 15.19 11.06
C ASP A 378 25.13 15.22 9.87
N ASN A 379 25.64 15.66 8.72
CA ASN A 379 24.89 15.69 7.46
C ASN A 379 25.06 14.40 6.62
N LYS A 380 25.74 13.36 7.16
CA LYS A 380 26.08 12.13 6.44
C LYS A 380 25.18 10.94 6.80
N GLY A 381 24.06 11.17 7.50
CA GLY A 381 23.11 10.14 7.89
C GLY A 381 23.28 9.62 9.33
N HIS A 382 24.23 10.16 10.10
CA HIS A 382 24.39 9.83 11.52
C HIS A 382 23.28 10.53 12.32
N ASN A 383 22.30 9.75 12.83
CA ASN A 383 21.14 10.30 13.53
C ASN A 383 20.60 9.36 14.61
N LEU A 384 19.86 9.95 15.54
CA LEU A 384 19.05 9.28 16.55
C LEU A 384 17.61 9.77 16.40
N SER A 385 16.66 8.86 16.33
CA SER A 385 15.24 9.18 16.37
C SER A 385 14.56 8.48 17.56
N VAL A 386 13.60 9.19 18.14
CA VAL A 386 12.74 8.67 19.22
C VAL A 386 11.30 9.01 18.85
N SER A 387 10.43 8.01 18.91
CA SER A 387 8.99 8.19 18.75
C SER A 387 8.21 7.64 19.93
N VAL A 388 7.11 8.30 20.26
CA VAL A 388 6.13 7.83 21.23
C VAL A 388 4.76 8.03 20.59
N ASN A 389 4.03 6.96 20.42
CA ASN A 389 2.73 6.92 19.77
C ASN A 389 1.69 6.38 20.73
N GLY A 390 0.51 6.99 20.74
CA GLY A 390 -0.68 6.49 21.44
C GLY A 390 -1.79 6.22 20.44
N MET A 391 -2.52 5.11 20.63
CA MET A 391 -3.66 4.73 19.82
C MET A 391 -4.80 4.35 20.73
N GLY A 392 -5.98 4.92 20.50
CA GLY A 392 -7.22 4.55 21.17
C GLY A 392 -8.29 4.26 20.15
N TRP A 393 -8.98 3.15 20.33
CA TRP A 393 -10.18 2.85 19.58
C TRP A 393 -11.26 2.29 20.50
N GLY A 394 -12.49 2.55 20.15
CA GLY A 394 -13.64 1.98 20.80
C GLY A 394 -14.78 1.85 19.81
N GLY A 395 -15.49 0.78 19.89
CA GLY A 395 -16.62 0.54 19.03
C GLY A 395 -17.70 -0.24 19.74
N GLY A 396 -18.93 -0.01 19.34
CA GLY A 396 -20.07 -0.77 19.79
C GLY A 396 -21.13 -0.86 18.71
N ASN A 397 -21.70 -2.02 18.61
CA ASN A 397 -22.88 -2.26 17.79
C ASN A 397 -23.90 -3.04 18.62
N GLY A 398 -25.16 -2.80 18.37
CA GLY A 398 -26.23 -3.50 19.05
C GLY A 398 -27.54 -3.24 18.39
N GLY A 399 -28.57 -3.94 18.88
CA GLY A 399 -29.91 -3.74 18.37
C GLY A 399 -30.87 -4.81 18.81
N ASP A 400 -32.14 -4.57 18.54
CA ASP A 400 -33.22 -5.51 18.77
C ASP A 400 -33.34 -6.45 17.57
N VAL A 401 -33.45 -7.74 17.86
CA VAL A 401 -33.60 -8.80 16.86
C VAL A 401 -34.91 -9.51 17.10
N LYS A 402 -35.70 -9.58 16.06
CA LYS A 402 -36.96 -10.30 16.05
C LYS A 402 -36.86 -11.53 15.16
N ARG A 403 -36.90 -12.71 15.74
CA ARG A 403 -36.95 -13.98 15.02
C ARG A 403 -38.38 -14.53 15.07
N GLN A 404 -39.08 -14.53 13.94
CA GLN A 404 -40.44 -14.98 13.79
C GLN A 404 -40.47 -16.35 13.15
N PHE A 405 -40.72 -17.39 13.92
CA PHE A 405 -40.85 -18.74 13.46
C PHE A 405 -42.18 -18.94 12.74
N THR A 406 -42.16 -19.64 11.62
CA THR A 406 -43.33 -20.00 10.81
C THR A 406 -43.54 -21.52 10.71
N ALA A 407 -42.50 -22.27 11.09
CA ALA A 407 -42.54 -23.74 11.18
C ALA A 407 -41.56 -24.23 12.26
N PRO A 408 -41.85 -25.32 13.00
CA PRO A 408 -43.06 -26.15 12.92
C PRO A 408 -44.25 -25.50 13.63
N ILE A 409 -44.01 -24.52 14.51
CA ILE A 409 -45.01 -23.79 15.27
C ILE A 409 -44.74 -22.29 15.14
N GLU A 410 -45.79 -21.51 14.96
CA GLU A 410 -45.66 -20.06 14.91
C GLU A 410 -45.41 -19.47 16.30
N TYR A 411 -44.29 -18.84 16.50
CA TYR A 411 -43.99 -18.03 17.66
C TYR A 411 -42.94 -16.94 17.32
N THR A 412 -42.80 -15.99 18.23
CA THR A 412 -41.82 -14.91 18.07
C THR A 412 -40.83 -14.93 19.23
N HIS A 413 -39.53 -14.96 18.90
CA HIS A 413 -38.48 -14.75 19.86
C HIS A 413 -37.88 -13.36 19.65
N LEU A 414 -37.91 -12.54 20.69
CA LEU A 414 -37.27 -11.25 20.72
C LEU A 414 -36.05 -11.28 21.61
N PHE A 415 -34.93 -10.85 21.07
CA PHE A 415 -33.70 -10.71 21.83
C PHE A 415 -32.99 -9.42 21.46
N ARG A 416 -32.11 -8.96 22.32
CA ARG A 416 -31.32 -7.77 22.15
C ARG A 416 -29.86 -8.16 22.31
N GLN A 417 -28.99 -7.70 21.40
CA GLN A 417 -27.55 -7.85 21.52
C GLN A 417 -26.86 -6.48 21.60
N GLU A 418 -25.88 -6.38 22.49
CA GLU A 418 -24.96 -5.25 22.58
C GLU A 418 -23.54 -5.79 22.64
N ASN A 419 -22.75 -5.45 21.63
CA ASN A 419 -21.34 -5.79 21.54
C ASN A 419 -20.51 -4.51 21.58
N SER A 420 -19.50 -4.45 22.41
CA SER A 420 -18.53 -3.36 22.42
C SER A 420 -17.11 -3.84 22.67
N SER A 421 -16.18 -3.20 22.00
CA SER A 421 -14.77 -3.41 22.23
C SER A 421 -14.02 -2.07 22.28
N SER A 422 -12.94 -2.03 23.06
CA SER A 422 -12.12 -0.84 23.17
C SER A 422 -10.69 -1.18 23.54
N SER A 423 -9.75 -0.41 22.99
CA SER A 423 -8.33 -0.45 23.33
C SER A 423 -7.80 0.96 23.55
N MET A 424 -6.75 1.08 24.36
CA MET A 424 -5.95 2.29 24.50
C MET A 424 -4.48 1.88 24.67
N GLY A 425 -3.80 1.69 23.56
CA GLY A 425 -2.42 1.25 23.47
C GLY A 425 -1.42 2.40 23.36
N ALA A 426 -0.15 2.06 23.62
CA ALA A 426 0.98 2.97 23.42
C ALA A 426 2.20 2.20 22.90
N GLU A 427 3.00 2.87 22.07
CA GLU A 427 4.25 2.36 21.54
C GLU A 427 5.34 3.42 21.65
N ALA A 428 6.54 3.00 22.02
CA ALA A 428 7.72 3.85 21.98
C ALA A 428 8.84 3.14 21.21
N GLU A 429 9.53 3.90 20.35
CA GLU A 429 10.63 3.40 19.54
C GLU A 429 11.82 4.34 19.63
N ILE A 430 13.02 3.77 19.66
CA ILE A 430 14.29 4.46 19.52
C ILE A 430 15.11 3.81 18.41
N VAL A 431 15.59 4.60 17.46
CA VAL A 431 16.43 4.12 16.34
C VAL A 431 17.70 4.97 16.25
N TYR A 432 18.85 4.31 16.22
CA TYR A 432 20.15 4.91 16.03
C TYR A 432 20.75 4.43 14.70
N ASN A 433 21.03 5.37 13.78
CA ASN A 433 21.67 5.13 12.49
C ASN A 433 23.07 5.73 12.50
N ARG A 434 24.08 4.92 12.13
CA ARG A 434 25.47 5.36 12.07
C ARG A 434 26.14 4.90 10.78
N PRO A 435 26.46 5.78 9.85
CA PRO A 435 27.41 5.50 8.79
C PRO A 435 28.79 5.22 9.40
N TYR A 436 29.40 4.07 9.06
CA TYR A 436 30.77 3.74 9.50
C TYR A 436 31.79 3.95 8.38
N SER A 437 31.30 4.14 7.15
CA SER A 437 32.08 4.54 5.97
C SER A 437 31.14 5.21 4.96
N GLU A 438 31.69 5.75 3.87
CA GLU A 438 30.91 6.29 2.75
C GLU A 438 29.98 5.26 2.09
N ASN A 439 30.33 3.97 2.20
CA ASN A 439 29.61 2.86 1.62
C ASN A 439 28.91 1.96 2.65
N GLY A 440 28.97 2.30 3.94
CA GLY A 440 28.50 1.43 5.01
C GLY A 440 27.73 2.14 6.10
N GLU A 441 26.62 1.54 6.55
CA GLU A 441 25.73 2.03 7.62
C GLU A 441 25.32 0.89 8.54
N ILE A 442 25.22 1.19 9.83
CA ILE A 442 24.60 0.34 10.85
C ILE A 442 23.38 1.05 11.39
N SER A 443 22.25 0.33 11.49
CA SER A 443 21.03 0.79 12.17
C SER A 443 20.70 -0.17 13.30
N VAL A 444 20.45 0.37 14.50
CA VAL A 444 20.02 -0.36 15.68
C VAL A 444 18.78 0.29 16.24
N GLY A 445 17.77 -0.48 16.62
CA GLY A 445 16.55 0.07 17.21
C GLY A 445 15.93 -0.84 18.24
N TYR A 446 15.11 -0.23 19.09
CA TYR A 446 14.32 -0.90 20.11
C TYR A 446 12.92 -0.28 20.15
N THR A 447 11.92 -1.15 20.18
CA THR A 447 10.49 -0.80 20.24
C THR A 447 9.84 -1.51 21.42
N VAL A 448 9.01 -0.80 22.18
CA VAL A 448 8.13 -1.38 23.20
C VAL A 448 6.71 -0.95 22.92
N GLY A 449 5.79 -1.91 22.85
CA GLY A 449 4.36 -1.70 22.63
C GLY A 449 3.53 -2.33 23.71
N TYR A 450 2.49 -1.65 24.15
CA TYR A 450 1.48 -2.11 25.09
C TYR A 450 0.10 -1.88 24.51
N ASP A 451 -0.65 -2.95 24.28
CA ASP A 451 -1.99 -2.90 23.66
C ASP A 451 -3.00 -3.71 24.49
N PRO A 452 -3.72 -3.05 25.42
CA PRO A 452 -4.82 -3.64 26.17
C PRO A 452 -6.11 -3.54 25.38
N GLU A 453 -6.89 -4.60 25.35
CA GLU A 453 -8.21 -4.64 24.72
C GLU A 453 -9.25 -5.12 25.74
N LYS A 454 -10.42 -4.48 25.75
CA LYS A 454 -11.59 -4.90 26.50
C LYS A 454 -12.70 -5.26 25.54
N GLN A 455 -13.33 -6.40 25.78
CA GLN A 455 -14.47 -6.87 25.01
C GLN A 455 -15.65 -7.12 25.93
N TYR A 456 -16.83 -6.81 25.46
CA TYR A 456 -18.10 -6.98 26.14
C TYR A 456 -19.17 -7.39 25.15
N LEU A 457 -19.81 -8.52 25.39
CA LEU A 457 -21.03 -8.95 24.71
C LEU A 457 -22.13 -9.14 25.76
N LYS A 458 -23.29 -8.55 25.51
CA LYS A 458 -24.50 -8.75 26.30
C LYS A 458 -25.64 -9.17 25.38
N THR A 459 -26.31 -10.24 25.74
CA THR A 459 -27.52 -10.73 25.08
C THR A 459 -28.64 -10.80 26.10
N ASP A 460 -29.73 -10.14 25.83
CA ASP A 460 -30.94 -10.23 26.64
C ASP A 460 -32.07 -10.82 25.79
N SER A 461 -32.89 -11.73 26.32
CA SER A 461 -34.06 -12.30 25.68
C SER A 461 -35.32 -11.76 26.38
N LEU A 462 -36.35 -11.49 25.62
CA LEU A 462 -37.66 -11.11 26.16
C LEU A 462 -38.40 -12.37 26.63
N VAL A 463 -38.65 -12.47 27.95
CA VAL A 463 -39.40 -13.56 28.58
C VAL A 463 -40.62 -12.95 29.26
N GLY A 464 -41.80 -13.20 28.70
CA GLY A 464 -43.02 -12.47 29.11
C GLY A 464 -42.93 -10.98 28.77
N GLU A 465 -42.92 -10.10 29.76
CA GLU A 465 -42.75 -8.65 29.58
C GLU A 465 -41.34 -8.17 29.99
N ASP A 466 -40.49 -9.05 30.52
CA ASP A 466 -39.19 -8.67 31.08
C ASP A 466 -38.00 -9.08 30.17
N TRP A 467 -37.03 -8.18 30.06
CA TRP A 467 -35.73 -8.49 29.44
C TRP A 467 -34.83 -9.23 30.42
N VAL A 468 -34.54 -10.49 30.11
CA VAL A 468 -33.71 -11.37 30.96
C VAL A 468 -32.37 -11.58 30.27
N ASN A 469 -31.27 -11.38 31.02
CA ASN A 469 -29.93 -11.62 30.50
C ASN A 469 -29.68 -13.10 30.18
N ASP A 470 -29.25 -13.37 28.95
CA ASP A 470 -28.77 -14.67 28.55
C ASP A 470 -27.29 -14.80 28.97
N VAL A 471 -27.09 -15.46 30.11
CA VAL A 471 -25.77 -15.59 30.74
C VAL A 471 -24.79 -16.44 29.92
N TYR A 472 -25.29 -17.33 29.05
CA TYR A 472 -24.41 -18.13 28.17
C TYR A 472 -23.94 -17.35 26.94
N ARG A 473 -24.73 -16.38 26.45
CA ARG A 473 -24.43 -15.54 25.32
C ARG A 473 -23.98 -14.12 25.70
N SER A 474 -23.55 -13.97 26.97
CA SER A 474 -23.00 -12.71 27.48
C SER A 474 -21.63 -12.97 28.07
N TYR A 475 -20.65 -12.11 27.78
CA TYR A 475 -19.31 -12.24 28.37
C TYR A 475 -18.62 -10.88 28.49
N LYS A 476 -17.57 -10.87 29.31
CA LYS A 476 -16.57 -9.80 29.38
C LYS A 476 -15.19 -10.44 29.29
N ALA A 477 -14.33 -9.82 28.51
CA ALA A 477 -12.95 -10.23 28.38
C ALA A 477 -12.03 -9.02 28.40
N LYS A 478 -10.81 -9.23 28.89
CA LYS A 478 -9.73 -8.26 28.80
C LYS A 478 -8.50 -8.97 28.30
N PHE A 479 -7.97 -8.52 27.19
CA PHE A 479 -6.72 -9.00 26.61
C PHE A 479 -5.63 -7.95 26.79
N THR A 480 -4.39 -8.40 26.82
CA THR A 480 -3.26 -7.49 26.81
C THR A 480 -2.14 -8.11 25.98
N ASN A 481 -1.57 -7.33 25.09
CA ASN A 481 -0.36 -7.67 24.35
C ASN A 481 0.75 -6.71 24.74
N LEU A 482 1.83 -7.23 25.32
CA LEU A 482 3.07 -6.50 25.59
C LEU A 482 4.15 -6.98 24.63
N ASN A 483 4.59 -6.11 23.75
CA ASN A 483 5.56 -6.39 22.70
C ASN A 483 6.87 -5.65 22.95
N ASN A 484 8.01 -6.35 22.84
CA ASN A 484 9.35 -5.79 22.90
C ASN A 484 10.14 -6.28 21.68
N GLU A 485 10.67 -5.37 20.90
CA GLU A 485 11.43 -5.69 19.71
C GLU A 485 12.78 -4.98 19.70
N ALA A 486 13.83 -5.69 19.32
CA ALA A 486 15.15 -5.12 19.10
C ALA A 486 15.67 -5.55 17.74
N PHE A 487 16.24 -4.64 16.96
CA PHE A 487 16.81 -4.98 15.66
C PHE A 487 18.20 -4.39 15.47
N ILE A 488 18.95 -5.05 14.59
CA ILE A 488 20.18 -4.55 13.99
C ILE A 488 20.18 -4.85 12.50
N THR A 489 20.54 -3.86 11.69
CA THR A 489 20.81 -4.02 10.26
C THR A 489 22.15 -3.39 9.92
N VAL A 490 22.88 -4.03 8.99
CA VAL A 490 24.12 -3.51 8.46
C VAL A 490 23.98 -3.42 6.95
N GLN A 491 24.29 -2.29 6.36
CA GLN A 491 24.35 -2.14 4.90
C GLN A 491 25.76 -1.81 4.46
N HIS A 492 26.22 -2.45 3.39
CA HIS A 492 27.50 -2.10 2.76
C HIS A 492 27.41 -2.22 1.24
N LYS A 493 28.01 -1.26 0.54
CA LYS A 493 28.11 -1.21 -0.93
C LYS A 493 29.52 -1.61 -1.38
N PHE A 494 29.60 -2.58 -2.27
CA PHE A 494 30.82 -3.04 -2.94
C PHE A 494 30.71 -2.72 -4.44
N GLY A 495 31.01 -1.49 -4.83
CA GLY A 495 30.74 -1.00 -6.20
C GLY A 495 29.24 -1.06 -6.52
N GLY A 496 28.83 -1.81 -7.53
CA GLY A 496 27.43 -2.00 -7.91
C GLY A 496 26.61 -2.96 -7.00
N LEU A 497 27.29 -3.72 -6.10
CA LEU A 497 26.64 -4.68 -5.20
C LEU A 497 26.36 -4.03 -3.82
N THR A 498 25.11 -4.05 -3.38
CA THR A 498 24.73 -3.69 -2.02
C THR A 498 24.31 -4.95 -1.25
N VAL A 499 24.84 -5.11 -0.04
CA VAL A 499 24.54 -6.22 0.88
C VAL A 499 23.95 -5.65 2.14
N LYS A 500 22.78 -6.14 2.58
CA LYS A 500 22.08 -5.67 3.78
C LYS A 500 21.54 -6.84 4.61
N PRO A 501 22.34 -7.48 5.46
CA PRO A 501 21.85 -8.39 6.49
C PRO A 501 21.16 -7.63 7.61
N GLY A 502 20.19 -8.30 8.25
CA GLY A 502 19.49 -7.79 9.40
C GLY A 502 18.92 -8.90 10.28
N ILE A 503 18.73 -8.60 11.54
CA ILE A 503 18.10 -9.50 12.49
C ILE A 503 17.22 -8.70 13.45
N ARG A 504 16.04 -9.23 13.76
CA ARG A 504 15.10 -8.67 14.74
C ARG A 504 14.75 -9.74 15.77
N PHE A 505 14.83 -9.38 17.03
CA PHE A 505 14.40 -10.17 18.17
C PHE A 505 13.07 -9.62 18.67
N VAL A 506 12.09 -10.48 18.88
CA VAL A 506 10.75 -10.10 19.31
C VAL A 506 10.34 -10.95 20.50
N SER A 507 9.95 -10.31 21.60
CA SER A 507 9.37 -10.91 22.77
C SER A 507 7.98 -10.35 22.98
N GLU A 508 6.99 -11.21 22.94
CA GLU A 508 5.57 -10.87 23.13
C GLU A 508 5.02 -11.61 24.35
N LEU A 509 4.19 -10.92 25.13
CA LEU A 509 3.42 -11.52 26.20
C LEU A 509 1.95 -11.23 25.96
N VAL A 510 1.19 -12.29 25.64
CA VAL A 510 -0.25 -12.22 25.44
C VAL A 510 -0.94 -12.76 26.69
N THR A 511 -1.89 -11.98 27.23
CA THR A 511 -2.70 -12.37 28.39
C THR A 511 -4.18 -12.20 28.11
N GLY A 512 -5.01 -13.04 28.70
CA GLY A 512 -6.46 -12.92 28.69
C GLY A 512 -7.02 -13.11 30.09
N GLU A 513 -7.98 -12.27 30.47
CA GLU A 513 -8.69 -12.30 31.74
C GLU A 513 -10.21 -12.38 31.46
N TYR A 514 -10.90 -13.31 32.11
CA TYR A 514 -12.34 -13.51 32.02
C TYR A 514 -12.97 -13.34 33.40
N PRO A 515 -13.33 -12.10 33.78
CA PRO A 515 -13.87 -11.84 35.10
C PRO A 515 -15.28 -12.40 35.32
N TYR A 516 -15.83 -13.04 34.31
CA TYR A 516 -17.21 -13.60 34.35
C TYR A 516 -17.18 -15.06 33.91
N THR A 517 -17.83 -15.93 34.69
CA THR A 517 -17.99 -17.37 34.43
C THR A 517 -19.48 -17.71 34.32
N PHE A 518 -19.78 -18.85 33.70
CA PHE A 518 -21.16 -19.35 33.61
C PHE A 518 -21.66 -19.83 34.98
N PRO A 519 -23.00 -19.80 35.19
CA PRO A 519 -23.57 -20.34 36.45
C PRO A 519 -23.17 -21.80 36.66
N GLY A 520 -22.56 -22.07 37.83
CA GLY A 520 -22.10 -23.43 38.20
C GLY A 520 -20.76 -23.83 37.56
N ASP A 521 -20.18 -23.00 36.67
CA ASP A 521 -18.85 -23.24 36.12
C ASP A 521 -17.77 -22.68 37.04
N THR A 522 -16.78 -23.51 37.38
CA THR A 522 -15.65 -23.15 38.24
C THR A 522 -14.33 -23.10 37.46
N THR A 523 -14.40 -23.18 36.11
CA THR A 523 -13.25 -23.18 35.24
C THR A 523 -12.60 -21.81 35.25
N ASN A 524 -11.29 -21.77 35.43
CA ASN A 524 -10.49 -20.56 35.18
C ASN A 524 -10.11 -20.48 33.71
N TYR A 525 -10.59 -19.44 33.03
CA TYR A 525 -10.31 -19.18 31.63
C TYR A 525 -9.16 -18.20 31.40
N ASP A 526 -8.58 -17.64 32.46
CA ASP A 526 -7.45 -16.74 32.33
C ASP A 526 -6.22 -17.46 31.76
N PHE A 527 -5.49 -16.77 30.92
CA PHE A 527 -4.26 -17.32 30.36
C PHE A 527 -3.15 -16.29 30.25
N ARG A 528 -1.91 -16.80 30.20
CA ARG A 528 -0.69 -16.02 30.00
C ARG A 528 0.25 -16.80 29.10
N LYS A 529 0.52 -16.28 27.90
CA LYS A 529 1.33 -16.94 26.87
C LYS A 529 2.51 -16.04 26.47
N PRO A 530 3.74 -16.36 26.88
CA PRO A 530 4.93 -15.70 26.39
C PRO A 530 5.37 -16.28 25.05
N PHE A 531 5.86 -15.40 24.19
CA PHE A 531 6.44 -15.79 22.92
C PHE A 531 7.78 -15.10 22.71
N PHE A 532 8.74 -15.80 22.11
CA PHE A 532 10.02 -15.24 21.70
C PHE A 532 10.34 -15.66 20.27
N SER A 533 10.85 -14.76 19.44
CA SER A 533 11.23 -15.08 18.06
C SER A 533 12.45 -14.31 17.57
N VAL A 534 13.10 -14.89 16.58
CA VAL A 534 14.21 -14.31 15.85
C VAL A 534 13.86 -14.24 14.36
N ARG A 535 13.90 -13.03 13.80
CA ARG A 535 13.51 -12.72 12.43
C ARG A 535 14.72 -12.24 11.62
N PRO A 536 15.49 -13.15 10.97
CA PRO A 536 16.58 -12.77 10.09
C PRO A 536 16.08 -12.23 8.76
N SER A 537 16.85 -11.33 8.15
CA SER A 537 16.66 -10.83 6.81
C SER A 537 18.00 -10.65 6.10
N LEU A 538 18.00 -10.84 4.77
CA LEU A 538 19.14 -10.58 3.92
C LEU A 538 18.65 -10.00 2.60
N HIS A 539 19.16 -8.82 2.24
CA HIS A 539 18.88 -8.20 0.95
C HIS A 539 20.20 -8.01 0.19
N LEU A 540 20.24 -8.50 -1.03
CA LEU A 540 21.30 -8.29 -1.98
C LEU A 540 20.73 -7.56 -3.19
N SER A 541 21.37 -6.51 -3.65
CA SER A 541 21.02 -5.85 -4.89
C SER A 541 22.27 -5.53 -5.69
N TYR A 542 22.22 -5.79 -7.00
CA TYR A 542 23.31 -5.51 -7.92
C TYR A 542 22.81 -4.71 -9.10
N ARG A 543 23.41 -3.55 -9.30
CA ARG A 543 23.09 -2.64 -10.41
C ARG A 543 24.25 -2.61 -11.40
N THR A 544 23.93 -2.79 -12.68
CA THR A 544 24.87 -2.60 -13.79
C THR A 544 24.82 -1.16 -14.31
N GLU A 545 25.86 -0.70 -14.98
CA GLU A 545 25.90 0.61 -15.67
C GLU A 545 24.79 0.73 -16.72
N SER A 546 24.41 -0.38 -17.37
CA SER A 546 23.34 -0.43 -18.36
C SER A 546 21.93 -0.47 -17.75
N MET A 547 21.76 -0.12 -16.45
CA MET A 547 20.48 0.00 -15.73
C MET A 547 19.71 -1.32 -15.56
N HIS A 548 20.40 -2.47 -15.60
CA HIS A 548 19.83 -3.71 -15.09
C HIS A 548 20.04 -3.78 -13.58
N ASN A 549 18.97 -4.14 -12.88
CA ASN A 549 18.97 -4.32 -11.43
C ASN A 549 18.59 -5.76 -11.12
N PHE A 550 19.43 -6.46 -10.37
CA PHE A 550 19.19 -7.79 -9.85
C PHE A 550 18.99 -7.69 -8.34
N LYS A 551 18.00 -8.37 -7.83
CA LYS A 551 17.65 -8.38 -6.41
C LYS A 551 17.50 -9.82 -5.94
N LEU A 552 18.06 -10.14 -4.77
CA LEU A 552 17.80 -11.36 -4.06
C LEU A 552 17.51 -11.00 -2.60
N SER A 553 16.37 -11.42 -2.08
CA SER A 553 16.00 -11.16 -0.71
C SER A 553 15.49 -12.41 0.00
N TYR A 554 15.90 -12.56 1.23
CA TYR A 554 15.37 -13.54 2.17
C TYR A 554 14.86 -12.83 3.41
N THR A 555 13.63 -13.15 3.83
CA THR A 555 13.07 -12.66 5.08
C THR A 555 12.33 -13.77 5.80
N ARG A 556 12.42 -13.79 7.12
CA ARG A 556 11.60 -14.63 7.99
C ARG A 556 10.67 -13.75 8.78
N ARG A 557 9.36 -13.93 8.57
CA ARG A 557 8.29 -13.29 9.34
C ARG A 557 7.69 -14.31 10.30
N ILE A 558 7.22 -13.82 11.44
CA ILE A 558 6.62 -14.68 12.48
C ILE A 558 5.43 -13.93 13.03
N ALA A 559 4.27 -14.58 13.06
CA ALA A 559 3.04 -14.04 13.63
C ALA A 559 2.64 -14.87 14.86
N ALA A 560 2.37 -14.20 15.98
CA ALA A 560 1.74 -14.84 17.12
C ALA A 560 0.24 -15.06 16.86
N PRO A 561 -0.40 -16.05 17.48
CA PRO A 561 -1.86 -16.16 17.50
C PRO A 561 -2.49 -14.93 18.16
N GLU A 562 -3.69 -14.57 17.72
CA GLU A 562 -4.48 -13.52 18.37
C GLU A 562 -4.92 -13.95 19.78
N ALA A 563 -5.13 -12.99 20.67
CA ALA A 563 -5.47 -13.28 22.07
C ALA A 563 -6.76 -14.10 22.22
N GLU A 564 -7.78 -13.81 21.41
CA GLU A 564 -9.03 -14.58 21.38
C GLU A 564 -8.81 -16.04 20.97
N GLN A 565 -7.90 -16.27 20.01
CA GLN A 565 -7.58 -17.63 19.55
C GLN A 565 -6.90 -18.48 20.62
N LEU A 566 -6.30 -17.86 21.63
CA LEU A 566 -5.64 -18.54 22.75
C LEU A 566 -6.59 -18.85 23.91
N SER A 567 -7.80 -18.33 23.89
CA SER A 567 -8.75 -18.47 25.00
C SER A 567 -9.55 -19.78 24.91
N ARG A 568 -9.66 -20.50 26.01
CA ARG A 568 -10.56 -21.65 26.13
C ARG A 568 -12.01 -21.26 26.42
N PHE A 569 -12.30 -19.98 26.62
CA PHE A 569 -13.64 -19.53 26.95
C PHE A 569 -14.59 -19.80 25.78
N PRO A 570 -15.69 -20.54 25.97
CA PRO A 570 -16.63 -20.83 24.89
C PRO A 570 -17.48 -19.58 24.59
N LEU A 571 -17.48 -19.18 23.34
CA LEU A 571 -18.30 -18.08 22.83
C LEU A 571 -19.54 -18.65 22.16
N TYR A 572 -20.68 -18.58 22.85
CA TYR A 572 -21.96 -19.08 22.34
C TYR A 572 -22.68 -18.01 21.51
N HIS A 573 -23.04 -18.37 20.29
CA HIS A 573 -23.89 -17.59 19.40
C HIS A 573 -25.31 -18.18 19.41
N MET A 574 -26.22 -17.69 18.58
CA MET A 574 -27.60 -18.19 18.54
C MET A 574 -27.71 -19.60 17.94
N ASP A 575 -26.83 -19.95 17.00
CA ASP A 575 -26.94 -21.21 16.24
C ASP A 575 -25.59 -21.96 16.10
N SER A 576 -24.55 -21.47 16.80
CA SER A 576 -23.19 -22.05 16.77
C SER A 576 -22.41 -21.66 18.02
N TYR A 577 -21.23 -22.25 18.21
CA TYR A 577 -20.30 -21.79 19.22
C TYR A 577 -18.85 -21.95 18.77
N SER A 578 -17.95 -21.26 19.45
CA SER A 578 -16.50 -21.36 19.18
C SER A 578 -15.71 -21.34 20.49
N THR A 579 -14.53 -21.93 20.45
CA THR A 579 -13.50 -21.79 21.49
C THR A 579 -12.17 -21.48 20.85
N GLY A 580 -11.26 -20.86 21.60
CA GLY A 580 -9.86 -20.78 21.18
C GLY A 580 -9.05 -22.00 21.65
N ASN A 581 -7.75 -21.96 21.41
CA ASN A 581 -6.80 -23.01 21.68
C ASN A 581 -5.51 -22.42 22.31
N PRO A 582 -5.26 -22.61 23.61
CA PRO A 582 -4.07 -22.09 24.27
C PRO A 582 -2.78 -22.79 23.84
N ASP A 583 -2.89 -23.93 23.15
CA ASP A 583 -1.72 -24.68 22.67
C ASP A 583 -1.23 -24.17 21.30
N LEU A 584 -1.88 -23.15 20.75
CA LEU A 584 -1.44 -22.54 19.49
C LEU A 584 -0.01 -22.04 19.59
N GLU A 585 0.76 -22.34 18.56
CA GLU A 585 2.09 -21.87 18.31
C GLU A 585 2.12 -20.76 17.26
N ARG A 586 3.27 -20.11 17.12
CA ARG A 586 3.50 -19.09 16.12
C ARG A 586 3.52 -19.63 14.70
N VAL A 587 3.04 -18.83 13.78
CA VAL A 587 3.15 -19.05 12.34
C VAL A 587 4.51 -18.52 11.86
N TYR A 588 5.27 -19.35 11.17
CA TYR A 588 6.54 -18.98 10.56
C TYR A 588 6.37 -18.85 9.04
N THR A 589 6.76 -17.72 8.48
CA THR A 589 6.77 -17.49 7.03
C THR A 589 8.19 -17.18 6.57
N ASN A 590 8.79 -18.07 5.79
CA ASN A 590 10.06 -17.84 5.12
C ASN A 590 9.80 -17.42 3.68
N SER A 591 10.33 -16.27 3.28
CA SER A 591 10.17 -15.72 1.94
C SER A 591 11.53 -15.56 1.26
N LEU A 592 11.65 -16.09 0.06
CA LEU A 592 12.78 -15.91 -0.84
C LEU A 592 12.27 -15.27 -2.13
N GLU A 593 12.88 -14.19 -2.57
CA GLU A 593 12.52 -13.49 -3.80
C GLU A 593 13.79 -13.20 -4.61
N ALA A 594 13.78 -13.56 -5.89
CA ALA A 594 14.79 -13.20 -6.87
C ALA A 594 14.14 -12.37 -7.96
N GLY A 595 14.65 -11.17 -8.21
CA GLY A 595 14.08 -10.21 -9.16
C GLY A 595 15.11 -9.66 -10.13
N TRP A 596 14.66 -9.36 -11.33
CA TRP A 596 15.38 -8.59 -12.33
C TRP A 596 14.48 -7.46 -12.81
N THR A 597 15.03 -6.25 -12.93
CA THR A 597 14.33 -5.09 -13.49
C THR A 597 15.27 -4.33 -14.41
N LYS A 598 14.78 -3.97 -15.58
CA LYS A 598 15.43 -3.07 -16.52
C LYS A 598 14.66 -1.76 -16.61
N TYR A 599 15.36 -0.66 -16.47
CA TYR A 599 14.83 0.69 -16.66
C TYR A 599 15.37 1.31 -17.95
N TRP A 600 14.49 2.02 -18.65
CA TRP A 600 14.83 2.89 -19.78
C TRP A 600 14.39 4.31 -19.46
N ASN A 601 15.31 5.25 -19.53
CA ASN A 601 15.01 6.66 -19.18
C ASN A 601 13.93 7.27 -20.06
N SER A 602 13.71 6.73 -21.27
CA SER A 602 12.82 7.34 -22.28
C SER A 602 11.42 6.74 -22.33
N PHE A 603 11.22 5.49 -21.88
CA PHE A 603 9.92 4.85 -22.09
C PHE A 603 9.45 3.83 -21.03
N GLY A 604 10.17 3.67 -19.91
CA GLY A 604 9.60 2.92 -18.81
C GLY A 604 10.46 1.80 -18.23
N SER A 605 9.85 0.70 -17.79
CA SER A 605 10.54 -0.41 -17.15
C SER A 605 9.86 -1.74 -17.43
N VAL A 606 10.66 -2.80 -17.35
CA VAL A 606 10.20 -4.20 -17.31
C VAL A 606 10.87 -4.89 -16.14
N GLY A 607 10.10 -5.61 -15.34
CA GLY A 607 10.56 -6.40 -14.21
C GLY A 607 9.99 -7.81 -14.23
N LEU A 608 10.80 -8.76 -13.80
CA LEU A 608 10.44 -10.15 -13.59
C LEU A 608 10.93 -10.56 -12.20
N SER A 609 10.08 -11.17 -11.38
CA SER A 609 10.44 -11.70 -10.07
C SER A 609 9.93 -13.11 -9.90
N ALA A 610 10.79 -13.99 -9.39
CA ALA A 610 10.40 -15.32 -8.92
C ALA A 610 10.41 -15.31 -7.39
N TYR A 611 9.41 -15.90 -6.77
CA TYR A 611 9.34 -15.96 -5.33
C TYR A 611 8.89 -17.33 -4.81
N TYR A 612 9.37 -17.62 -3.60
CA TYR A 612 8.93 -18.75 -2.80
C TYR A 612 8.55 -18.27 -1.41
N ARG A 613 7.39 -18.66 -0.90
CA ARG A 613 6.91 -18.40 0.46
C ARG A 613 6.49 -19.70 1.10
N GLY A 614 7.25 -20.17 2.08
CA GLY A 614 6.92 -21.36 2.86
C GLY A 614 6.38 -20.95 4.23
N LYS A 615 5.19 -21.43 4.58
CA LYS A 615 4.60 -21.25 5.91
C LYS A 615 4.62 -22.58 6.67
N SER A 616 4.84 -22.50 7.97
CA SER A 616 4.69 -23.62 8.91
C SER A 616 3.93 -23.18 10.14
N ASN A 617 3.23 -24.13 10.78
CA ASN A 617 2.34 -23.90 11.90
C ASN A 617 1.23 -22.89 11.58
N GLU A 618 0.70 -22.91 10.37
CA GLU A 618 -0.38 -21.99 9.96
C GLU A 618 -1.60 -22.20 10.85
N VAL A 619 -2.14 -21.14 11.44
CA VAL A 619 -3.37 -21.22 12.24
C VAL A 619 -4.56 -21.20 11.29
N ASN A 620 -5.35 -22.28 11.32
CA ASN A 620 -6.59 -22.40 10.59
C ASN A 620 -7.73 -22.72 11.57
N THR A 621 -8.91 -22.17 11.32
CA THR A 621 -10.12 -22.51 12.06
C THR A 621 -10.77 -23.72 11.39
N ILE A 622 -10.86 -24.81 12.13
CA ILE A 622 -11.62 -26.00 11.70
C ILE A 622 -13.06 -25.80 12.15
N GLN A 623 -13.97 -26.09 11.25
CA GLN A 623 -15.41 -26.11 11.54
C GLN A 623 -15.87 -27.57 11.61
N LEU A 624 -16.42 -27.91 12.75
CA LEU A 624 -16.94 -29.21 13.10
C LEU A 624 -18.42 -29.11 13.38
N SER A 625 -19.07 -30.22 13.49
CA SER A 625 -20.47 -30.31 13.95
C SER A 625 -20.57 -31.27 15.12
N GLU A 626 -21.25 -30.88 16.18
CA GLU A 626 -21.47 -31.75 17.33
C GLU A 626 -22.81 -31.42 17.99
N TYR A 627 -23.35 -32.45 18.71
CA TYR A 627 -24.53 -32.23 19.56
C TYR A 627 -24.13 -31.38 20.76
N HIS A 628 -24.89 -30.31 21.02
CA HIS A 628 -24.62 -29.43 22.16
C HIS A 628 -25.91 -29.22 22.98
N TRP A 629 -25.80 -29.48 24.28
CA TRP A 629 -26.95 -29.48 25.22
C TRP A 629 -27.69 -28.13 25.28
N LEU A 630 -26.99 -26.98 25.13
CA LEU A 630 -27.59 -25.65 25.17
C LEU A 630 -28.57 -25.40 24.01
N TYR A 631 -28.30 -26.05 22.87
CA TYR A 631 -29.12 -25.92 21.66
C TYR A 631 -30.08 -27.10 21.44
N ASP A 632 -29.88 -28.19 22.17
CA ASP A 632 -30.59 -29.46 22.05
C ASP A 632 -30.58 -30.03 20.61
N ARG A 633 -29.48 -29.83 19.90
CA ARG A 633 -29.29 -30.22 18.50
C ARG A 633 -27.81 -30.27 18.11
N ILE A 634 -27.54 -30.78 16.90
CA ILE A 634 -26.21 -30.68 16.27
C ILE A 634 -26.04 -29.26 15.73
N VAL A 635 -24.97 -28.62 16.18
CA VAL A 635 -24.57 -27.25 15.81
C VAL A 635 -23.16 -27.20 15.29
N GLN A 636 -22.83 -26.11 14.58
CA GLN A 636 -21.47 -25.84 14.18
C GLN A 636 -20.63 -25.44 15.40
N TYR A 637 -19.44 -26.04 15.48
CA TYR A 637 -18.39 -25.71 16.43
C TYR A 637 -17.14 -25.25 15.68
N SER A 638 -16.55 -24.13 16.06
CA SER A 638 -15.36 -23.57 15.43
C SER A 638 -14.18 -23.57 16.41
N TYR A 639 -13.03 -24.07 15.96
CA TYR A 639 -11.85 -24.28 16.79
C TYR A 639 -10.56 -24.00 16.01
N PRO A 640 -9.66 -23.09 16.47
CA PRO A 640 -8.40 -22.78 15.81
C PRO A 640 -7.33 -23.83 16.15
N VAL A 641 -6.59 -24.27 15.13
CA VAL A 641 -5.50 -25.23 15.26
C VAL A 641 -4.28 -24.80 14.43
N ASN A 642 -3.08 -25.17 14.86
CA ASN A 642 -1.92 -25.10 13.99
C ASN A 642 -1.91 -26.31 13.09
N VAL A 643 -2.31 -26.13 11.85
CA VAL A 643 -2.38 -27.22 10.89
C VAL A 643 -1.52 -26.92 9.67
N GLY A 644 -0.62 -27.85 9.42
CA GLY A 644 -0.01 -27.99 8.12
C GLY A 644 1.19 -27.11 7.83
N LYS A 645 1.65 -27.38 6.63
CA LYS A 645 2.66 -26.62 5.91
C LYS A 645 2.05 -26.14 4.63
N SER A 646 2.26 -24.87 4.30
CA SER A 646 1.89 -24.39 2.98
C SER A 646 3.10 -23.76 2.30
N HIS A 647 3.14 -23.82 0.98
CA HIS A 647 4.09 -23.05 0.22
C HIS A 647 3.43 -22.47 -1.02
N THR A 648 3.89 -21.31 -1.37
CA THR A 648 3.47 -20.62 -2.59
C THR A 648 4.71 -20.30 -3.40
N THR A 649 4.74 -20.77 -4.64
CA THR A 649 5.82 -20.48 -5.60
C THR A 649 5.22 -19.72 -6.77
N GLY A 650 5.81 -18.59 -7.14
CA GLY A 650 5.21 -17.76 -8.17
C GLY A 650 6.18 -16.94 -8.97
N LEU A 651 5.62 -16.39 -10.06
CA LEU A 651 6.28 -15.48 -10.98
C LEU A 651 5.46 -14.21 -11.10
N GLU A 652 6.09 -13.07 -10.93
CA GLU A 652 5.51 -11.75 -11.14
C GLU A 652 6.17 -11.09 -12.34
N TYR A 653 5.35 -10.50 -13.20
CA TYR A 653 5.76 -9.66 -14.31
C TYR A 653 5.19 -8.27 -14.14
N ASN A 654 6.03 -7.26 -14.25
CA ASN A 654 5.67 -5.85 -14.17
C ASN A 654 6.16 -5.13 -15.42
N MET A 655 5.31 -4.39 -16.07
CA MET A 655 5.66 -3.53 -17.19
C MET A 655 5.07 -2.14 -16.98
N MET A 656 5.91 -1.13 -17.13
CA MET A 656 5.50 0.25 -17.26
C MET A 656 5.99 0.76 -18.62
N TYR A 657 5.05 1.15 -19.48
CA TYR A 657 5.33 1.73 -20.77
C TYR A 657 4.88 3.19 -20.80
N ARG A 658 5.84 4.10 -20.91
CA ARG A 658 5.67 5.54 -20.83
C ARG A 658 6.46 6.21 -21.95
N PRO A 659 5.96 6.17 -23.20
CA PRO A 659 6.67 6.73 -24.35
C PRO A 659 6.75 8.26 -24.31
N SER A 660 5.95 8.90 -23.47
CA SER A 660 5.84 10.36 -23.38
C SER A 660 5.20 10.78 -22.06
N GLY A 661 5.29 12.05 -21.70
CA GLY A 661 4.67 12.62 -20.49
C GLY A 661 3.14 12.64 -20.50
N PHE A 662 2.49 12.34 -21.63
CA PHE A 662 1.03 12.34 -21.74
C PHE A 662 0.39 10.94 -21.77
N PHE A 663 1.18 9.85 -21.74
CA PHE A 663 0.65 8.49 -21.78
C PHE A 663 1.45 7.56 -20.88
N ASN A 664 0.75 6.74 -20.09
CA ASN A 664 1.33 5.71 -19.23
C ASN A 664 0.44 4.47 -19.28
N LEU A 665 1.04 3.32 -19.60
CA LEU A 665 0.40 2.02 -19.58
C LEU A 665 1.17 1.13 -18.61
N ARG A 666 0.45 0.49 -17.68
CA ARG A 666 1.03 -0.46 -16.73
C ARG A 666 0.33 -1.78 -16.85
N PHE A 667 1.11 -2.81 -16.88
CA PHE A 667 0.63 -4.18 -16.84
C PHE A 667 1.33 -4.93 -15.71
N TYR A 668 0.53 -5.57 -14.89
CA TYR A 668 0.98 -6.46 -13.82
C TYR A 668 0.35 -7.83 -14.05
N ALA A 669 1.17 -8.88 -13.92
CA ALA A 669 0.73 -10.27 -13.93
C ALA A 669 1.41 -11.03 -12.80
N ASN A 670 0.65 -11.84 -12.07
CA ASN A 670 1.15 -12.76 -11.07
C ASN A 670 0.57 -14.14 -11.34
N LEU A 671 1.44 -15.13 -11.46
CA LEU A 671 1.10 -16.54 -11.61
C LEU A 671 1.75 -17.30 -10.48
N TYR A 672 1.00 -18.04 -9.71
CA TYR A 672 1.52 -18.80 -8.59
C TYR A 672 0.80 -20.11 -8.36
N ASP A 673 1.58 -21.06 -7.92
CA ASP A 673 1.14 -22.31 -7.37
C ASP A 673 1.05 -22.23 -5.86
N SER A 674 -0.06 -22.71 -5.29
CA SER A 674 -0.28 -22.74 -3.84
C SER A 674 -0.56 -24.17 -3.42
N TYR A 675 0.38 -24.74 -2.69
CA TYR A 675 0.28 -26.09 -2.12
C TYR A 675 0.08 -26.00 -0.62
N ILE A 676 -0.92 -26.72 -0.10
CA ILE A 676 -1.25 -26.78 1.32
C ILE A 676 -1.38 -28.25 1.70
N TYR A 677 -0.68 -28.65 2.74
CA TYR A 677 -0.78 -30.00 3.30
C TYR A 677 -0.99 -29.94 4.81
N THR A 678 -1.94 -30.72 5.29
CA THR A 678 -2.15 -30.95 6.72
C THR A 678 -2.67 -32.35 6.98
N GLU A 679 -2.53 -32.79 8.22
CA GLU A 679 -3.16 -33.98 8.75
C GLU A 679 -4.04 -33.58 9.95
N TYR A 680 -5.30 -33.96 9.91
CA TYR A 680 -6.22 -33.74 11.00
C TYR A 680 -6.98 -35.04 11.33
N ASN A 681 -6.95 -35.46 12.60
CA ASN A 681 -7.52 -36.73 13.06
C ASN A 681 -7.07 -37.94 12.22
N GLY A 682 -5.79 -38.00 11.82
CA GLY A 682 -5.24 -39.10 11.02
C GLY A 682 -5.68 -39.08 9.55
N GLN A 683 -6.41 -38.08 9.11
CA GLN A 683 -6.79 -37.90 7.71
C GLN A 683 -5.96 -36.82 7.06
N PRO A 684 -5.33 -37.09 5.90
CA PRO A 684 -4.58 -36.10 5.17
C PRO A 684 -5.53 -35.18 4.38
N TYR A 685 -5.23 -33.90 4.39
CA TYR A 685 -5.85 -32.87 3.57
C TYR A 685 -4.76 -32.21 2.72
N GLU A 686 -4.89 -32.31 1.42
CA GLU A 686 -3.92 -31.83 0.46
C GLU A 686 -4.64 -30.97 -0.61
N PHE A 687 -4.10 -29.79 -0.88
CA PHE A 687 -4.60 -28.90 -1.91
C PHE A 687 -3.45 -28.36 -2.72
N ASP A 688 -3.58 -28.44 -4.02
CA ASP A 688 -2.64 -27.92 -5.00
C ASP A 688 -3.41 -27.14 -6.07
N LYS A 689 -3.14 -25.83 -6.17
CA LYS A 689 -3.90 -24.97 -7.06
C LYS A 689 -3.08 -23.85 -7.64
N TRP A 690 -3.07 -23.78 -8.94
CA TRP A 690 -2.59 -22.62 -9.69
C TRP A 690 -3.59 -21.48 -9.61
N SER A 691 -3.07 -20.32 -9.26
CA SER A 691 -3.81 -19.06 -9.21
C SER A 691 -3.09 -17.99 -10.01
N TYR A 692 -3.84 -17.05 -10.57
CA TYR A 692 -3.26 -15.98 -11.37
C TYR A 692 -4.09 -14.70 -11.25
N SER A 693 -3.40 -13.58 -11.36
CA SER A 693 -4.04 -12.27 -11.39
C SER A 693 -3.39 -11.39 -12.44
N PHE A 694 -4.23 -10.54 -13.06
CA PHE A 694 -3.81 -9.58 -14.06
C PHE A 694 -4.40 -8.21 -13.71
N ARG A 695 -3.59 -7.17 -13.94
CA ARG A 695 -4.06 -5.80 -13.84
C ARG A 695 -3.48 -4.98 -14.98
N LEU A 696 -4.33 -4.20 -15.61
CA LEU A 696 -3.96 -3.26 -16.66
C LEU A 696 -4.47 -1.89 -16.26
N ASN A 697 -3.57 -0.91 -16.17
CA ASN A 697 -3.91 0.48 -15.90
C ASN A 697 -3.40 1.35 -17.04
N MET A 698 -4.25 2.21 -17.54
CA MET A 698 -3.96 3.19 -18.56
C MET A 698 -4.26 4.59 -18.00
N TRP A 699 -3.33 5.48 -18.19
CA TRP A 699 -3.50 6.90 -17.93
C TRP A 699 -3.07 7.67 -19.18
N ALA A 700 -3.86 8.66 -19.57
CA ALA A 700 -3.57 9.53 -20.67
C ALA A 700 -3.99 10.97 -20.34
N LYS A 701 -3.16 11.94 -20.73
CA LYS A 701 -3.41 13.36 -20.59
C LYS A 701 -3.64 13.98 -21.95
N LEU A 702 -4.85 14.40 -22.19
CA LEU A 702 -5.28 14.99 -23.46
C LEU A 702 -5.30 16.52 -23.33
N TRP A 703 -4.76 17.20 -24.36
CA TRP A 703 -4.74 18.67 -24.46
C TRP A 703 -4.20 19.39 -23.21
N ASN A 704 -3.34 18.75 -22.43
CA ASN A 704 -2.80 19.23 -21.13
C ASN A 704 -3.83 19.60 -20.06
N LYS A 705 -5.11 19.27 -20.25
CA LYS A 705 -6.23 19.67 -19.36
C LYS A 705 -7.12 18.50 -18.94
N LEU A 706 -7.26 17.48 -19.78
CA LEU A 706 -8.13 16.33 -19.54
C LEU A 706 -7.29 15.08 -19.27
N GLU A 707 -7.44 14.51 -18.09
CA GLU A 707 -6.87 13.21 -17.75
C GLU A 707 -7.91 12.12 -17.90
N VAL A 708 -7.53 11.04 -18.56
CA VAL A 708 -8.36 9.85 -18.79
C VAL A 708 -7.66 8.68 -18.13
N THR A 709 -8.37 7.94 -17.31
CA THR A 709 -7.88 6.68 -16.74
C THR A 709 -8.80 5.53 -17.11
N ALA A 710 -8.22 4.37 -17.32
CA ALA A 710 -8.96 3.12 -17.44
C ALA A 710 -8.19 2.03 -16.73
N SER A 711 -8.87 1.20 -15.96
CA SER A 711 -8.26 0.05 -15.30
C SER A 711 -9.12 -1.19 -15.47
N GLY A 712 -8.45 -2.31 -15.68
CA GLY A 712 -9.05 -3.62 -15.70
C GLY A 712 -8.28 -4.57 -14.82
N TYR A 713 -8.98 -5.40 -14.09
CA TYR A 713 -8.38 -6.39 -13.22
C TYR A 713 -9.11 -7.72 -13.32
N TYR A 714 -8.36 -8.77 -13.10
CA TYR A 714 -8.85 -10.14 -12.99
C TYR A 714 -8.04 -10.88 -11.94
N SER A 715 -8.73 -11.59 -11.04
CA SER A 715 -8.12 -12.53 -10.09
C SER A 715 -8.84 -13.87 -10.21
N SER A 716 -8.10 -14.94 -10.40
CA SER A 716 -8.64 -16.30 -10.39
C SER A 716 -9.16 -16.68 -9.00
N PRO A 717 -9.97 -17.73 -8.88
CA PRO A 717 -10.29 -18.30 -7.57
C PRO A 717 -9.02 -18.63 -6.78
N THR A 718 -9.06 -18.38 -5.47
CA THR A 718 -7.98 -18.69 -4.53
C THR A 718 -8.47 -19.68 -3.48
N GLN A 719 -7.57 -20.50 -2.97
CA GLN A 719 -7.90 -21.54 -2.02
C GLN A 719 -7.07 -21.40 -0.74
N THR A 720 -7.71 -21.61 0.39
CA THR A 720 -7.09 -21.91 1.69
C THR A 720 -7.35 -23.38 2.01
N LEU A 721 -6.97 -23.85 3.20
CA LEU A 721 -7.10 -25.24 3.59
C LEU A 721 -8.52 -25.81 3.38
N PHE A 722 -9.54 -25.10 3.84
CA PHE A 722 -10.94 -25.56 3.77
C PHE A 722 -11.84 -24.62 2.97
N SER A 723 -11.33 -23.52 2.45
CA SER A 723 -12.15 -22.49 1.85
C SER A 723 -11.65 -22.10 0.47
N GLU A 724 -12.56 -22.03 -0.49
CA GLU A 724 -12.31 -21.50 -1.83
C GLU A 724 -13.04 -20.16 -1.99
N ARG A 725 -12.28 -19.10 -2.29
CA ARG A 725 -12.82 -17.81 -2.66
C ARG A 725 -12.99 -17.74 -4.18
N LYS A 726 -14.15 -17.33 -4.66
CA LYS A 726 -14.42 -17.12 -6.08
C LYS A 726 -13.51 -16.02 -6.66
N GLY A 727 -13.15 -16.19 -7.93
CA GLY A 727 -12.45 -15.16 -8.68
C GLY A 727 -13.29 -13.89 -8.84
N TRP A 728 -12.63 -12.76 -8.98
CA TRP A 728 -13.26 -11.46 -9.12
C TRP A 728 -12.57 -10.64 -10.23
N TYR A 729 -13.34 -9.81 -10.91
CA TYR A 729 -12.87 -9.01 -12.04
C TYR A 729 -13.74 -7.78 -12.23
N GLY A 730 -13.18 -6.73 -12.83
CA GLY A 730 -13.91 -5.50 -13.08
C GLY A 730 -13.16 -4.57 -14.00
N ILE A 731 -13.89 -3.57 -14.49
CA ILE A 731 -13.38 -2.49 -15.32
C ILE A 731 -13.86 -1.17 -14.72
N ASN A 732 -12.91 -0.23 -14.53
CA ASN A 732 -13.17 1.12 -14.08
C ASN A 732 -12.67 2.11 -15.14
N ALA A 733 -13.29 3.28 -15.20
CA ALA A 733 -12.84 4.39 -16.02
C ALA A 733 -13.04 5.72 -15.29
N GLY A 734 -12.11 6.65 -15.49
CA GLY A 734 -12.14 7.95 -14.84
C GLY A 734 -11.79 9.07 -15.81
N LEU A 735 -12.36 10.23 -15.57
CA LEU A 735 -12.07 11.49 -16.25
C LEU A 735 -11.79 12.55 -15.20
N ARG A 736 -10.75 13.34 -15.38
CA ARG A 736 -10.45 14.51 -14.57
C ARG A 736 -10.12 15.69 -15.46
N ALA A 737 -10.68 16.83 -15.16
CA ALA A 737 -10.38 18.08 -15.82
C ALA A 737 -9.98 19.14 -14.81
N ASP A 738 -8.91 19.89 -15.10
CA ASP A 738 -8.43 21.00 -14.32
C ASP A 738 -8.79 22.33 -14.98
N PHE A 739 -9.29 23.27 -14.17
CA PHE A 739 -9.73 24.59 -14.59
C PHE A 739 -9.01 25.68 -13.79
N PHE A 740 -8.94 26.90 -14.37
CA PHE A 740 -8.40 28.11 -13.69
C PHE A 740 -7.01 27.90 -13.15
N ASP A 741 -6.09 27.41 -13.98
CA ASP A 741 -4.70 27.08 -13.58
C ASP A 741 -4.65 26.11 -12.38
N ARG A 742 -5.49 25.06 -12.44
CA ARG A 742 -5.63 24.01 -11.42
C ARG A 742 -6.25 24.47 -10.09
N LYS A 743 -6.81 25.70 -10.03
CA LYS A 743 -7.55 26.14 -8.83
C LYS A 743 -8.83 25.36 -8.61
N MET A 744 -9.40 24.78 -9.68
CA MET A 744 -10.54 23.87 -9.61
C MET A 744 -10.26 22.59 -10.39
N SER A 745 -10.55 21.45 -9.81
CA SER A 745 -10.55 20.14 -10.47
C SER A 745 -11.94 19.51 -10.37
N VAL A 746 -12.38 18.90 -11.45
CA VAL A 746 -13.59 18.09 -11.50
C VAL A 746 -13.21 16.70 -11.96
N TYR A 747 -13.67 15.68 -11.27
CA TYR A 747 -13.48 14.29 -11.74
C TYR A 747 -14.81 13.54 -11.76
N VAL A 748 -14.87 12.58 -12.66
CA VAL A 748 -15.95 11.59 -12.78
C VAL A 748 -15.29 10.23 -12.85
N ASN A 749 -15.69 9.32 -11.95
CA ASN A 749 -15.19 7.96 -11.90
C ASN A 749 -16.35 6.97 -12.01
N ALA A 750 -16.26 6.02 -12.93
CA ALA A 750 -17.19 4.92 -13.08
C ALA A 750 -16.52 3.62 -12.63
N ASN A 751 -17.00 3.06 -11.53
CA ASN A 751 -16.50 1.84 -10.95
C ASN A 751 -17.37 0.66 -11.37
N ASP A 752 -16.72 -0.49 -11.63
CA ASP A 752 -17.37 -1.73 -12.06
C ASP A 752 -18.46 -1.50 -13.10
N ILE A 753 -18.07 -0.88 -14.22
CA ILE A 753 -18.96 -0.39 -15.29
C ILE A 753 -20.00 -1.45 -15.69
N PHE A 754 -19.60 -2.72 -15.70
CA PHE A 754 -20.42 -3.84 -16.12
C PHE A 754 -21.16 -4.55 -14.98
N ASN A 755 -20.96 -4.12 -13.73
CA ASN A 755 -21.53 -4.75 -12.52
C ASN A 755 -21.20 -6.26 -12.42
N TRP A 756 -19.94 -6.58 -12.69
CA TRP A 756 -19.47 -7.98 -12.71
C TRP A 756 -19.03 -8.47 -11.35
N ASN A 757 -18.73 -7.57 -10.42
CA ASN A 757 -18.26 -7.96 -9.11
C ASN A 757 -19.34 -8.71 -8.32
N SER A 758 -19.01 -9.95 -8.01
CA SER A 758 -19.73 -10.79 -7.06
C SER A 758 -18.71 -11.52 -6.20
N PHE A 759 -18.93 -11.56 -4.92
CA PHE A 759 -18.07 -12.27 -4.00
C PHE A 759 -18.75 -13.56 -3.58
N GLY A 760 -17.98 -14.61 -3.53
CA GLY A 760 -18.46 -15.92 -3.06
C GLY A 760 -17.32 -16.65 -2.38
N ASN A 761 -17.70 -17.41 -1.40
CA ASN A 761 -16.84 -18.31 -0.66
C ASN A 761 -17.52 -19.66 -0.51
N SER A 762 -16.78 -20.74 -0.69
CA SER A 762 -17.23 -22.07 -0.30
C SER A 762 -16.28 -22.63 0.74
N ASN A 763 -16.82 -23.27 1.76
CA ASN A 763 -16.07 -23.94 2.82
C ASN A 763 -16.36 -25.43 2.81
N ASN A 764 -15.33 -26.25 2.89
CA ASN A 764 -15.40 -27.72 2.93
C ASN A 764 -14.55 -28.22 4.11
N SER A 765 -14.95 -27.84 5.32
CA SER A 765 -14.38 -28.39 6.57
C SER A 765 -14.82 -29.84 6.77
N PRO A 766 -14.17 -30.60 7.67
CA PRO A 766 -14.44 -32.04 7.82
C PRO A 766 -15.92 -32.41 8.00
N SER A 767 -16.66 -31.63 8.76
CA SER A 767 -18.10 -31.89 9.00
C SER A 767 -19.02 -30.70 8.69
N VAL A 768 -18.48 -29.64 8.01
CA VAL A 768 -19.26 -28.46 7.62
C VAL A 768 -18.97 -28.12 6.16
N GLN A 769 -20.01 -28.15 5.35
CA GLN A 769 -19.94 -27.62 3.98
C GLN A 769 -20.82 -26.40 3.89
N SER A 770 -20.27 -25.29 3.38
CA SER A 770 -21.07 -24.09 3.18
C SER A 770 -20.68 -23.34 1.92
N THR A 771 -21.65 -22.65 1.33
CA THR A 771 -21.46 -21.76 0.20
C THR A 771 -22.12 -20.42 0.51
N SER A 772 -21.37 -19.36 0.41
CA SER A 772 -21.90 -18.00 0.55
C SER A 772 -21.70 -17.21 -0.75
N ASN A 773 -22.74 -16.46 -1.14
CA ASN A 773 -22.71 -15.61 -2.32
C ASN A 773 -23.20 -14.21 -1.94
N TYR A 774 -22.27 -13.26 -1.95
CA TYR A 774 -22.55 -11.86 -1.68
C TYR A 774 -22.67 -11.09 -2.99
N LYS A 775 -23.73 -10.33 -3.13
CA LYS A 775 -23.88 -9.36 -4.20
C LYS A 775 -24.24 -8.00 -3.60
N PHE A 776 -23.40 -7.05 -3.78
CA PHE A 776 -23.71 -5.65 -3.57
C PHE A 776 -23.68 -4.93 -4.92
N ASN A 777 -24.37 -3.83 -5.02
CA ASN A 777 -24.33 -3.03 -6.24
C ASN A 777 -22.97 -2.31 -6.30
N SER A 778 -21.97 -2.96 -6.92
CA SER A 778 -20.60 -2.44 -7.06
C SER A 778 -20.48 -1.38 -8.15
N ARG A 779 -21.43 -1.36 -9.10
CA ARG A 779 -21.45 -0.36 -10.16
C ARG A 779 -21.84 1.00 -9.59
N SER A 780 -20.92 1.95 -9.68
CA SER A 780 -21.16 3.31 -9.23
C SER A 780 -20.53 4.34 -10.17
N VAL A 781 -21.13 5.51 -10.22
CA VAL A 781 -20.54 6.70 -10.83
C VAL A 781 -20.35 7.72 -9.71
N ALA A 782 -19.09 8.10 -9.48
CA ALA A 782 -18.72 9.12 -8.51
C ALA A 782 -18.34 10.42 -9.24
N VAL A 783 -18.70 11.54 -8.66
CA VAL A 783 -18.32 12.89 -9.12
C VAL A 783 -17.70 13.62 -7.94
N GLY A 784 -16.57 14.27 -8.18
CA GLY A 784 -15.93 15.11 -7.17
C GLY A 784 -15.50 16.46 -7.72
N VAL A 785 -15.56 17.46 -6.87
CA VAL A 785 -15.10 18.81 -7.17
C VAL A 785 -14.15 19.25 -6.04
N THR A 786 -13.00 19.77 -6.45
CA THR A 786 -11.96 20.28 -5.53
C THR A 786 -11.62 21.71 -5.89
N PHE A 787 -11.57 22.58 -4.90
CA PHE A 787 -11.07 23.94 -5.02
C PHE A 787 -9.76 24.10 -4.24
N ARG A 788 -8.82 24.87 -4.81
CA ARG A 788 -7.48 25.11 -4.25
C ARG A 788 -7.17 26.59 -4.26
N PHE A 789 -6.65 27.09 -3.14
CA PHE A 789 -6.28 28.48 -2.93
C PHE A 789 -4.91 28.56 -2.25
N GLY A 790 -4.19 29.64 -2.48
CA GLY A 790 -2.90 29.88 -1.86
C GLY A 790 -1.75 29.91 -2.86
N LYS A 791 -0.57 30.18 -2.35
CA LYS A 791 0.69 30.17 -3.10
C LYS A 791 1.66 29.24 -2.39
N MET A 792 2.42 28.52 -3.19
CA MET A 792 3.53 27.72 -2.71
C MET A 792 4.82 28.29 -3.31
N GLU A 793 5.64 28.91 -2.47
CA GLU A 793 6.97 29.39 -2.83
C GLU A 793 7.99 28.34 -2.38
N LEU A 794 8.69 27.75 -3.33
CA LEU A 794 9.74 26.77 -3.08
C LEU A 794 11.10 27.48 -3.16
N GLU A 795 11.91 27.36 -2.11
CA GLU A 795 13.33 27.62 -2.23
C GLU A 795 13.96 26.49 -3.03
N GLN A 796 14.47 26.79 -4.21
CA GLN A 796 15.37 25.85 -4.87
C GLN A 796 16.60 25.71 -3.94
N ARG A 797 16.78 24.56 -3.29
CA ARG A 797 18.05 24.22 -2.66
C ARG A 797 19.12 24.43 -3.72
N ALA A 798 19.98 25.45 -3.50
CA ALA A 798 21.28 25.43 -4.16
C ALA A 798 21.84 24.04 -3.85
N ARG A 799 22.01 23.23 -4.89
CA ARG A 799 22.54 21.87 -4.77
C ARG A 799 23.88 22.00 -4.08
N GLN A 800 23.92 21.84 -2.75
CA GLN A 800 25.17 21.70 -2.04
C GLN A 800 25.77 20.40 -2.57
N GLY A 801 26.86 20.57 -3.33
CA GLY A 801 27.63 19.46 -3.82
C GLY A 801 27.99 18.55 -2.66
N GLU A 802 27.40 17.36 -2.62
CA GLU A 802 28.02 16.25 -1.92
C GLU A 802 29.38 16.08 -2.54
N GLY A 803 30.42 16.45 -1.78
CA GLY A 803 31.81 16.50 -2.25
C GLY A 803 32.23 15.14 -2.77
N GLU A 804 32.40 15.05 -4.06
CA GLU A 804 33.21 14.00 -4.65
C GLU A 804 34.63 14.10 -4.13
N SER A 805 35.04 13.17 -3.30
CA SER A 805 36.42 12.73 -3.19
C SER A 805 36.64 11.47 -4.05
N GLY A 806 36.48 11.62 -5.35
CA GLY A 806 37.00 10.69 -6.33
C GLY A 806 38.46 11.01 -6.60
N GLY A 807 39.36 10.76 -5.66
CA GLY A 807 40.79 10.80 -5.86
C GLY A 807 41.24 9.63 -6.73
N SER A 808 41.47 9.87 -8.01
CA SER A 808 42.25 8.99 -8.87
C SER A 808 43.68 8.92 -8.29
N PRO A 809 44.28 7.73 -8.15
CA PRO A 809 45.69 7.62 -7.79
C PRO A 809 46.52 8.04 -9.01
N GLN A 810 47.09 9.23 -8.97
CA GLN A 810 48.21 9.56 -9.85
C GLN A 810 49.40 8.67 -9.52
N GLY A 811 49.79 7.87 -10.52
CA GLY A 811 51.02 7.11 -10.47
C GLY A 811 52.22 8.03 -10.29
N MET A 812 52.98 7.85 -9.23
CA MET A 812 54.35 8.29 -9.13
C MET A 812 55.25 7.18 -9.69
N GLY A 813 55.72 7.40 -10.89
CA GLY A 813 56.89 6.77 -11.39
C GLY A 813 58.15 7.55 -10.96
N GLY A 814 59.17 6.83 -10.49
CA GLY A 814 60.58 7.23 -10.64
C GLY A 814 61.25 7.72 -9.34
N MET A 815 61.94 6.94 -8.66
CA MET A 815 63.34 6.68 -8.46
C MET A 815 63.57 5.65 -7.37
#